data_78eaa4efc8be13abab48d358b064323c
#
_entry.id   78eaa4efc8be13abab48d358b064323c
#
_cell.length_a   1.000
_cell.length_b   1.000
_cell.length_c   1.000
_cell.angle_alpha   90.00
_cell.angle_beta   90.00
_cell.angle_gamma   90.00
#
_symmetry.space_group_name_H-M   'P 1'
#
loop_
_entity.id
_entity.type
_entity.pdbx_description
1 polymer ?
#
loop_
_entity_poly.entity_id
_entity_poly.type
_entity_poly.pdbx_seq_one_letter_code
_entity_poly.pdbx_strand_id
1 'polypeptide(L)'
;MLYQDTKRIIILLMIGTFGLLTKSYAQNINLEFQHVGTSEGLSQININCIIQDSRGFIWIATRNGLNRYDGYHFITYRYDPTDSTSLSNNMVTDIAEDKTGNIWVATFGGLNVYQRSTGRFIRYMHNSLNNEGIIDNIINHITFDTDNNLWVATQNGGVDCFYISRNKFVHHQHNKQDTTSLSDNNVRTIYSDNQHRLWAGTGNGGLNLYNKANNTFTKYQYHDPVSHTTIGNDIICIFEDRQQQIWFGTQDDGLFSFNSRQKTFKHFAPDKKTPGSISSKTIYSLNDDESGNLWIGTENGGLCILNKNTGKFNVYENDEVDNNTINGNSVYAICRDRDGNMWVGAFAGGINLYKKSTSSFTLYRHNSSPLSLSNNYVLDFAEDKNNYIWIGTDGGGLNKFDPVKHTFIHYKKPVDDKNGIVGNYVLTIKPDDQGNIWIGTWGDGLSIFNPSTNTFKNFKVDTSKPNSIGGNSIYYLLHTRDKKTWISTFNIGLDCYDPKTGLFKHYHFNANDPKSISSNRIYVIYEDKQGNLWFGTAEGGLDLLNRSNNTFTNYQHNEKTNSISSNSVTDIFEDNKGRFWLATLSGLDLFDRKTKHFTVYTKKEGLPSDIIYAIRQGNLGKLWISSNGGLTRFNPEANTFTNYTTEDGLQGDEFKPHSALASRDGNMYFGGINGFNVFSPAKVLKVAKCSPFFLQPYIISLNIFPEA
;
A
#
# COMPACT_ATOMS: atom_id res chain seq x y z
N MET A 1 -3.85 -17.13 -59.60
CA MET A 1 -4.88 -17.01 -58.55
C MET A 1 -4.45 -17.70 -57.25
N LEU A 2 -4.00 -18.92 -57.25
CA LEU A 2 -3.58 -19.68 -56.06
C LEU A 2 -2.38 -19.08 -55.25
N TYR A 3 -1.50 -18.28 -55.89
CA TYR A 3 -0.32 -17.71 -55.24
C TYR A 3 -0.59 -16.39 -54.46
N GLN A 4 -1.67 -15.69 -54.75
CA GLN A 4 -2.07 -14.49 -54.03
C GLN A 4 -2.92 -14.83 -52.76
N ASP A 5 -3.67 -15.92 -52.78
CA ASP A 5 -4.46 -16.34 -51.64
C ASP A 5 -3.60 -16.97 -50.53
N THR A 6 -2.50 -17.67 -50.86
CA THR A 6 -1.53 -18.19 -49.89
C THR A 6 -0.78 -17.07 -49.15
N LYS A 7 -0.42 -15.97 -49.84
CA LYS A 7 0.18 -14.80 -49.17
C LYS A 7 -0.79 -14.09 -48.23
N ARG A 8 -2.07 -13.98 -48.56
CA ARG A 8 -3.09 -13.40 -47.68
C ARG A 8 -3.35 -14.25 -46.44
N ILE A 9 -3.34 -15.57 -46.55
CA ILE A 9 -3.50 -16.51 -45.42
C ILE A 9 -2.28 -16.47 -44.51
N ILE A 10 -1.06 -16.36 -45.04
CA ILE A 10 0.18 -16.23 -44.24
C ILE A 10 0.24 -14.89 -43.53
N ILE A 11 -0.19 -13.79 -44.16
CA ILE A 11 -0.25 -12.45 -43.52
C ILE A 11 -1.36 -12.43 -42.45
N LEU A 12 -2.51 -13.06 -42.66
CA LEU A 12 -3.57 -13.21 -41.66
C LEU A 12 -3.15 -14.10 -40.47
N LEU A 13 -2.36 -15.15 -40.71
CA LEU A 13 -1.78 -16.00 -39.67
C LEU A 13 -0.67 -15.26 -38.89
N MET A 14 0.18 -14.44 -39.53
CA MET A 14 1.19 -13.62 -38.83
C MET A 14 0.52 -12.47 -38.04
N ILE A 15 -0.54 -11.86 -38.52
CA ILE A 15 -1.29 -10.84 -37.76
C ILE A 15 -2.05 -11.48 -36.59
N GLY A 16 -2.57 -12.71 -36.76
CA GLY A 16 -3.22 -13.47 -35.69
C GLY A 16 -2.24 -13.94 -34.59
N THR A 17 -0.97 -14.24 -34.92
CA THR A 17 0.04 -14.66 -33.93
C THR A 17 0.72 -13.47 -33.23
N PHE A 18 0.79 -12.28 -33.86
CA PHE A 18 1.29 -11.06 -33.19
C PHE A 18 0.26 -10.44 -32.21
N GLY A 19 -1.04 -10.72 -32.40
CA GLY A 19 -2.11 -10.27 -31.49
C GLY A 19 -2.25 -11.06 -30.19
N LEU A 20 -1.53 -12.19 -30.03
CA LEU A 20 -1.66 -13.09 -28.87
C LEU A 20 -0.50 -13.02 -27.86
N LEU A 21 0.44 -12.07 -28.00
CA LEU A 21 1.59 -11.93 -27.11
C LEU A 21 1.61 -10.63 -26.30
N THR A 22 0.51 -9.89 -26.21
CA THR A 22 0.39 -8.91 -25.15
C THR A 22 0.11 -9.64 -23.83
N LYS A 23 1.15 -10.02 -23.12
CA LYS A 23 1.05 -10.42 -21.72
C LYS A 23 0.44 -9.23 -20.98
N SER A 24 -0.84 -9.26 -20.70
CA SER A 24 -1.50 -8.35 -19.78
C SER A 24 -0.96 -8.67 -18.38
N TYR A 25 0.09 -7.97 -17.98
CA TYR A 25 0.48 -7.91 -16.57
C TYR A 25 -0.52 -6.95 -15.92
N ALA A 26 -1.54 -7.49 -15.26
CA ALA A 26 -2.32 -6.70 -14.31
C ALA A 26 -1.34 -6.15 -13.26
N GLN A 27 -1.45 -4.88 -12.94
CA GLN A 27 -0.72 -4.33 -11.79
C GLN A 27 -1.19 -5.13 -10.56
N ASN A 28 -0.28 -5.89 -9.94
CA ASN A 28 -0.55 -6.50 -8.64
C ASN A 28 -0.94 -5.38 -7.68
N ILE A 29 -1.95 -5.60 -6.84
CA ILE A 29 -2.28 -4.67 -5.76
C ILE A 29 -0.96 -4.47 -5.02
N ASN A 30 -0.38 -3.27 -5.09
CA ASN A 30 0.88 -2.98 -4.42
C ASN A 30 0.64 -3.09 -2.93
N LEU A 31 1.37 -4.00 -2.28
CA LEU A 31 1.46 -3.99 -0.83
C LEU A 31 2.27 -2.76 -0.43
N GLU A 32 1.74 -1.97 0.48
CA GLU A 32 2.45 -0.82 1.02
C GLU A 32 3.03 -1.16 2.39
N PHE A 33 4.32 -0.93 2.53
CA PHE A 33 5.05 -1.19 3.76
C PHE A 33 5.43 0.11 4.45
N GLN A 34 5.23 0.16 5.76
CA GLN A 34 5.83 1.16 6.63
C GLN A 34 7.17 0.61 7.12
N HIS A 35 8.22 1.44 7.09
CA HIS A 35 9.55 1.03 7.48
C HIS A 35 9.83 1.39 8.94
N VAL A 36 10.47 0.46 9.66
CA VAL A 36 10.94 0.67 11.02
C VAL A 36 12.40 0.25 11.10
N GLY A 37 13.27 1.22 11.30
CA GLY A 37 14.72 1.05 11.32
C GLY A 37 15.37 1.62 12.59
N THR A 38 16.66 1.92 12.48
CA THR A 38 17.43 2.49 13.59
C THR A 38 17.02 3.92 13.92
N SER A 39 16.48 4.67 12.95
CA SER A 39 15.92 6.01 13.17
C SER A 39 14.71 5.99 14.12
N GLU A 40 13.93 4.90 14.10
CA GLU A 40 12.78 4.69 14.98
C GLU A 40 13.17 4.05 16.32
N GLY A 41 14.44 3.69 16.52
CA GLY A 41 14.97 3.15 17.79
C GLY A 41 15.29 1.65 17.79
N LEU A 42 15.20 0.97 16.64
CA LEU A 42 15.63 -0.42 16.52
C LEU A 42 17.15 -0.53 16.71
N SER A 43 17.62 -1.56 17.44
CA SER A 43 19.04 -1.72 17.77
C SER A 43 19.93 -2.02 16.55
N GLN A 44 19.37 -2.66 15.52
CA GLN A 44 20.05 -3.01 14.26
C GLN A 44 19.03 -3.44 13.20
N ILE A 45 19.37 -3.25 11.92
CA ILE A 45 18.49 -3.51 10.75
C ILE A 45 18.55 -4.96 10.22
N ASN A 46 19.38 -5.85 10.80
CA ASN A 46 19.40 -7.27 10.42
C ASN A 46 18.48 -8.05 11.37
N ILE A 47 17.32 -8.42 10.86
CA ILE A 47 16.26 -9.06 11.64
C ILE A 47 16.32 -10.58 11.46
N ASN A 48 16.42 -11.32 12.56
CA ASN A 48 16.47 -12.79 12.54
C ASN A 48 15.11 -13.42 12.87
N CYS A 49 14.36 -12.87 13.85
CA CYS A 49 13.06 -13.38 14.27
C CYS A 49 12.17 -12.22 14.76
N ILE A 50 10.86 -12.34 14.58
CA ILE A 50 9.84 -11.42 15.09
C ILE A 50 8.70 -12.24 15.66
N ILE A 51 8.27 -11.93 16.88
CA ILE A 51 7.06 -12.50 17.51
C ILE A 51 6.21 -11.42 18.17
N GLN A 52 4.90 -11.67 18.30
CA GLN A 52 4.04 -10.91 19.19
C GLN A 52 3.75 -11.73 20.46
N ASP A 53 4.03 -11.15 21.63
CA ASP A 53 3.76 -11.82 22.91
C ASP A 53 2.29 -11.76 23.34
N SER A 54 1.94 -12.49 24.39
CA SER A 54 0.57 -12.57 24.92
C SER A 54 -0.01 -11.23 25.39
N ARG A 55 0.83 -10.22 25.65
CA ARG A 55 0.47 -8.86 26.04
C ARG A 55 0.38 -7.88 24.88
N GLY A 56 0.73 -8.32 23.66
CA GLY A 56 0.69 -7.48 22.45
C GLY A 56 2.00 -6.79 22.09
N PHE A 57 3.07 -6.92 22.90
CA PHE A 57 4.38 -6.40 22.53
C PHE A 57 4.99 -7.18 21.38
N ILE A 58 5.67 -6.47 20.47
CA ILE A 58 6.44 -7.10 19.40
C ILE A 58 7.88 -7.26 19.90
N TRP A 59 8.37 -8.48 19.86
CA TRP A 59 9.74 -8.83 20.19
C TRP A 59 10.53 -9.13 18.92
N ILE A 60 11.74 -8.57 18.81
CA ILE A 60 12.53 -8.60 17.58
C ILE A 60 13.95 -9.05 17.92
N ALA A 61 14.35 -10.18 17.35
CA ALA A 61 15.71 -10.69 17.40
C ALA A 61 16.58 -10.00 16.34
N THR A 62 17.70 -9.46 16.75
CA THR A 62 18.68 -8.86 15.84
C THR A 62 20.09 -9.42 16.10
N ARG A 63 21.04 -9.08 15.22
CA ARG A 63 22.46 -9.39 15.45
C ARG A 63 23.11 -8.51 16.52
N ASN A 64 22.39 -7.52 17.07
CA ASN A 64 22.90 -6.62 18.11
C ASN A 64 21.89 -6.43 19.24
N GLY A 65 21.38 -7.55 19.75
CA GLY A 65 20.49 -7.59 20.90
C GLY A 65 19.04 -7.93 20.56
N LEU A 66 18.24 -8.00 21.62
CA LEU A 66 16.81 -8.23 21.62
C LEU A 66 16.08 -6.89 21.77
N ASN A 67 15.06 -6.64 20.96
CA ASN A 67 14.25 -5.44 21.06
C ASN A 67 12.81 -5.81 21.44
N ARG A 68 12.20 -4.97 22.30
CA ARG A 68 10.76 -5.00 22.59
C ARG A 68 10.12 -3.70 22.14
N TYR A 69 9.09 -3.78 21.34
CA TYR A 69 8.34 -2.64 20.80
C TYR A 69 6.92 -2.62 21.37
N ASP A 70 6.48 -1.48 21.88
CA ASP A 70 5.17 -1.27 22.49
C ASP A 70 4.14 -0.58 21.58
N GLY A 71 4.50 -0.36 20.32
CA GLY A 71 3.72 0.43 19.36
C GLY A 71 4.26 1.86 19.18
N TYR A 72 5.08 2.36 20.12
CA TYR A 72 5.64 3.71 20.11
C TYR A 72 7.15 3.74 20.35
N HIS A 73 7.67 2.92 21.27
CA HIS A 73 9.05 2.97 21.71
C HIS A 73 9.69 1.59 21.70
N PHE A 74 11.01 1.59 21.46
CA PHE A 74 11.85 0.39 21.58
C PHE A 74 12.58 0.36 22.91
N ILE A 75 12.59 -0.83 23.54
CA ILE A 75 13.50 -1.17 24.63
C ILE A 75 14.45 -2.22 24.11
N THR A 76 15.75 -1.95 24.18
CA THR A 76 16.80 -2.86 23.72
C THR A 76 17.49 -3.54 24.89
N TYR A 77 17.64 -4.88 24.82
CA TYR A 77 18.38 -5.71 25.75
C TYR A 77 19.65 -6.22 25.06
N ARG A 78 20.79 -6.08 25.73
CA ARG A 78 22.11 -6.50 25.23
C ARG A 78 22.88 -7.31 26.26
N TYR A 79 23.92 -8.01 25.78
CA TYR A 79 24.92 -8.63 26.63
C TYR A 79 25.74 -7.55 27.33
N ASP A 80 25.89 -7.71 28.65
CA ASP A 80 26.78 -6.95 29.49
C ASP A 80 27.68 -7.95 30.25
N PRO A 81 29.02 -7.91 30.10
CA PRO A 81 29.93 -8.82 30.77
C PRO A 81 29.98 -8.60 32.28
N THR A 82 29.56 -7.41 32.76
CA THR A 82 29.55 -7.06 34.19
C THR A 82 28.22 -7.41 34.86
N ASP A 83 27.14 -7.68 34.07
CA ASP A 83 25.82 -8.05 34.58
C ASP A 83 25.44 -9.48 34.15
N SER A 84 25.51 -10.41 35.12
CA SER A 84 25.11 -11.80 34.92
C SER A 84 23.61 -11.98 34.64
N THR A 85 22.80 -10.95 34.84
CA THR A 85 21.36 -10.95 34.57
C THR A 85 20.99 -10.31 33.25
N SER A 86 21.97 -9.93 32.42
CA SER A 86 21.80 -9.49 31.03
C SER A 86 21.75 -10.68 30.06
N LEU A 87 21.57 -10.46 28.74
CA LEU A 87 21.65 -11.53 27.72
C LEU A 87 23.02 -12.23 27.74
N SER A 88 23.08 -13.50 27.33
CA SER A 88 24.34 -14.24 27.19
C SER A 88 25.16 -13.84 25.95
N ASN A 89 24.50 -13.33 24.90
CA ASN A 89 25.12 -12.89 23.64
C ASN A 89 24.21 -11.92 22.90
N ASN A 90 24.80 -10.98 22.14
CA ASN A 90 24.04 -10.02 21.32
C ASN A 90 23.47 -10.61 20.03
N MET A 91 24.02 -11.72 19.53
CA MET A 91 23.50 -12.41 18.36
C MET A 91 22.29 -13.23 18.75
N VAL A 92 21.12 -12.63 18.67
CA VAL A 92 19.84 -13.29 18.97
C VAL A 92 19.32 -13.96 17.69
N THR A 93 19.04 -15.25 17.77
CA THR A 93 18.59 -16.06 16.61
C THR A 93 17.09 -16.25 16.60
N ASP A 94 16.50 -16.55 17.78
CA ASP A 94 15.09 -16.86 17.87
C ASP A 94 14.48 -16.49 19.23
N ILE A 95 13.13 -16.40 19.27
CA ILE A 95 12.36 -15.95 20.43
C ILE A 95 11.10 -16.82 20.57
N ALA A 96 10.77 -17.25 21.79
CA ALA A 96 9.50 -17.92 22.09
C ALA A 96 8.94 -17.45 23.45
N GLU A 97 7.60 -17.47 23.60
CA GLU A 97 6.92 -17.17 24.86
C GLU A 97 6.40 -18.46 25.51
N ASP A 98 6.66 -18.64 26.82
CA ASP A 98 6.10 -19.77 27.57
C ASP A 98 4.67 -19.50 28.07
N LYS A 99 3.98 -20.52 28.59
CA LYS A 99 2.61 -20.42 29.11
C LYS A 99 2.46 -19.45 30.29
N THR A 100 3.56 -19.11 30.96
CA THR A 100 3.58 -18.15 32.09
C THR A 100 3.88 -16.73 31.65
N GLY A 101 4.16 -16.55 30.35
CA GLY A 101 4.43 -15.27 29.70
C GLY A 101 5.90 -14.84 29.79
N ASN A 102 6.85 -15.68 30.22
CA ASN A 102 8.27 -15.39 30.12
C ASN A 102 8.74 -15.53 28.67
N ILE A 103 9.72 -14.73 28.29
CA ILE A 103 10.29 -14.72 26.94
C ILE A 103 11.60 -15.51 26.93
N TRP A 104 11.62 -16.58 26.16
CA TRP A 104 12.81 -17.39 25.92
C TRP A 104 13.54 -16.91 24.68
N VAL A 105 14.86 -16.81 24.78
CA VAL A 105 15.69 -16.15 23.78
C VAL A 105 16.88 -17.04 23.44
N ALA A 106 16.92 -17.49 22.22
CA ALA A 106 18.02 -18.24 21.63
C ALA A 106 19.13 -17.28 21.15
N THR A 107 20.38 -17.62 21.43
CA THR A 107 21.53 -16.82 20.99
C THR A 107 22.68 -17.72 20.51
N PHE A 108 23.72 -17.12 19.94
CA PHE A 108 24.99 -17.79 19.65
C PHE A 108 25.87 -18.02 20.90
N GLY A 109 25.36 -17.67 22.07
CA GLY A 109 26.06 -17.80 23.33
C GLY A 109 25.20 -18.44 24.42
N GLY A 110 24.23 -19.29 24.03
CA GLY A 110 23.36 -20.02 24.95
C GLY A 110 21.90 -19.61 24.91
N LEU A 111 21.13 -20.23 25.78
CA LEU A 111 19.70 -20.02 25.97
C LEU A 111 19.44 -19.05 27.12
N ASN A 112 18.51 -18.14 26.96
CA ASN A 112 18.14 -17.18 27.98
C ASN A 112 16.64 -17.19 28.21
N VAL A 113 16.21 -16.87 29.44
CA VAL A 113 14.80 -16.57 29.74
C VAL A 113 14.68 -15.22 30.42
N TYR A 114 13.94 -14.30 29.80
CA TYR A 114 13.53 -13.04 30.38
C TYR A 114 12.35 -13.26 31.31
N GLN A 115 12.60 -13.13 32.60
CA GLN A 115 11.56 -13.23 33.63
C GLN A 115 10.82 -11.90 33.74
N ARG A 116 9.56 -11.87 33.35
CA ARG A 116 8.75 -10.65 33.39
C ARG A 116 8.54 -10.08 34.79
N SER A 117 8.53 -10.94 35.80
CA SER A 117 8.35 -10.54 37.20
C SER A 117 9.52 -9.74 37.77
N THR A 118 10.73 -10.03 37.31
CA THR A 118 11.97 -9.39 37.80
C THR A 118 12.58 -8.42 36.79
N GLY A 119 12.21 -8.51 35.50
CA GLY A 119 12.83 -7.76 34.40
C GLY A 119 14.26 -8.23 34.08
N ARG A 120 14.66 -9.42 34.48
CA ARG A 120 16.03 -9.94 34.37
C ARG A 120 16.08 -11.23 33.55
N PHE A 121 17.28 -11.53 32.99
CA PHE A 121 17.55 -12.77 32.28
C PHE A 121 18.19 -13.82 33.20
N ILE A 122 17.78 -15.08 33.01
CA ILE A 122 18.52 -16.25 33.48
C ILE A 122 19.16 -16.91 32.26
N ARG A 123 20.44 -17.29 32.37
CA ARG A 123 21.23 -17.89 31.28
C ARG A 123 21.37 -19.39 31.49
N TYR A 124 21.19 -20.17 30.43
CA TYR A 124 21.50 -21.59 30.35
C TYR A 124 22.61 -21.79 29.33
N MET A 125 23.74 -22.31 29.78
CA MET A 125 24.98 -22.43 28.99
C MET A 125 25.39 -23.91 28.88
N HIS A 126 26.06 -24.23 27.79
CA HIS A 126 26.75 -25.53 27.70
C HIS A 126 27.86 -25.58 28.75
N ASN A 127 27.90 -26.71 29.47
CA ASN A 127 28.96 -27.02 30.40
C ASN A 127 29.65 -28.32 30.00
N SER A 128 30.85 -28.23 29.51
CA SER A 128 31.64 -29.41 29.06
C SER A 128 32.07 -30.34 30.20
N LEU A 129 31.90 -29.91 31.46
CA LEU A 129 32.26 -30.74 32.64
C LEU A 129 31.14 -31.64 33.11
N ASN A 130 29.90 -31.30 32.79
CA ASN A 130 28.73 -32.13 33.09
C ASN A 130 27.69 -31.96 31.95
N ASN A 131 26.90 -32.98 31.70
CA ASN A 131 25.82 -32.98 30.69
C ASN A 131 24.50 -32.46 31.27
N GLU A 132 24.51 -31.55 32.26
CA GLU A 132 23.29 -31.06 32.92
C GLU A 132 22.71 -29.81 32.21
N GLY A 133 23.51 -29.11 31.41
CA GLY A 133 23.10 -27.90 30.64
C GLY A 133 22.64 -28.23 29.23
N ILE A 134 22.54 -27.20 28.41
CA ILE A 134 22.31 -27.35 26.97
C ILE A 134 23.52 -28.02 26.31
N ILE A 135 23.28 -28.73 25.20
CA ILE A 135 24.31 -29.52 24.54
C ILE A 135 25.26 -28.67 23.67
N ASP A 136 24.80 -27.51 23.17
CA ASP A 136 25.57 -26.55 22.36
C ASP A 136 25.10 -25.14 22.66
N ASN A 137 26.06 -24.18 22.72
CA ASN A 137 25.74 -22.77 22.92
C ASN A 137 25.20 -22.06 21.67
N ILE A 138 25.41 -22.62 20.48
CA ILE A 138 24.92 -22.04 19.24
C ILE A 138 23.53 -22.60 18.97
N ILE A 139 22.52 -21.81 19.30
CA ILE A 139 21.12 -22.18 19.14
C ILE A 139 20.55 -21.55 17.88
N ASN A 140 19.95 -22.36 17.02
CA ASN A 140 19.35 -21.90 15.77
C ASN A 140 17.87 -21.53 15.94
N HIS A 141 17.09 -22.37 16.64
CA HIS A 141 15.64 -22.21 16.76
C HIS A 141 15.11 -22.83 18.06
N ILE A 142 14.00 -22.30 18.59
CA ILE A 142 13.34 -22.81 19.80
C ILE A 142 11.81 -22.89 19.60
N THR A 143 11.16 -23.88 20.21
CA THR A 143 9.70 -23.99 20.20
C THR A 143 9.20 -24.68 21.45
N PHE A 144 7.93 -24.44 21.81
CA PHE A 144 7.27 -25.14 22.91
C PHE A 144 6.40 -26.28 22.42
N ASP A 145 6.42 -27.40 23.16
CA ASP A 145 5.39 -28.39 22.98
C ASP A 145 4.15 -28.10 23.87
N THR A 146 3.11 -28.91 23.73
CA THR A 146 1.85 -28.73 24.47
C THR A 146 1.98 -28.91 25.99
N ASP A 147 3.01 -29.60 26.44
CA ASP A 147 3.28 -29.80 27.87
C ASP A 147 4.13 -28.62 28.43
N ASN A 148 4.39 -27.62 27.64
CA ASN A 148 5.25 -26.48 27.98
C ASN A 148 6.72 -26.88 28.21
N ASN A 149 7.19 -27.94 27.53
CA ASN A 149 8.61 -28.22 27.45
C ASN A 149 9.21 -27.43 26.32
N LEU A 150 10.39 -26.86 26.53
CA LEU A 150 11.10 -26.11 25.51
C LEU A 150 12.00 -27.02 24.69
N TRP A 151 11.81 -27.04 23.40
CA TRP A 151 12.64 -27.78 22.45
C TRP A 151 13.63 -26.80 21.78
N VAL A 152 14.90 -27.17 21.78
CA VAL A 152 16.03 -26.30 21.37
C VAL A 152 16.79 -27.00 20.25
N ALA A 153 16.80 -26.39 19.05
CA ALA A 153 17.57 -26.82 17.90
C ALA A 153 18.96 -26.19 17.93
N THR A 154 20.02 -26.98 17.89
CA THR A 154 21.40 -26.52 17.99
C THR A 154 22.18 -26.74 16.70
N GLN A 155 23.29 -26.01 16.54
CA GLN A 155 24.07 -26.08 15.31
C GLN A 155 24.84 -27.40 15.17
N ASN A 156 25.35 -27.97 16.28
CA ASN A 156 26.20 -29.17 16.23
C ASN A 156 25.81 -30.25 17.23
N GLY A 157 24.92 -29.93 18.17
CA GLY A 157 24.58 -30.83 19.28
C GLY A 157 23.32 -31.69 19.07
N GLY A 158 22.55 -31.44 18.01
CA GLY A 158 21.25 -32.06 17.82
C GLY A 158 20.11 -31.22 18.42
N VAL A 159 19.20 -31.87 19.14
CA VAL A 159 18.02 -31.26 19.76
C VAL A 159 18.01 -31.51 21.27
N ASP A 160 17.79 -30.44 22.03
CA ASP A 160 17.51 -30.53 23.46
C ASP A 160 16.03 -30.41 23.76
N CYS A 161 15.50 -31.22 24.67
CA CYS A 161 14.22 -31.03 25.32
C CYS A 161 14.44 -30.55 26.75
N PHE A 162 14.08 -29.29 27.06
CA PHE A 162 14.16 -28.76 28.40
C PHE A 162 12.82 -28.89 29.12
N TYR A 163 12.77 -29.77 30.11
CA TYR A 163 11.62 -29.92 30.99
C TYR A 163 11.64 -28.81 32.06
N ILE A 164 10.96 -27.71 31.80
CA ILE A 164 10.96 -26.51 32.67
C ILE A 164 10.54 -26.87 34.10
N SER A 165 9.49 -27.71 34.28
CA SER A 165 8.98 -28.09 35.59
C SER A 165 9.96 -28.90 36.45
N ARG A 166 10.96 -29.51 35.80
CA ARG A 166 11.98 -30.36 36.47
C ARG A 166 13.38 -29.72 36.38
N ASN A 167 13.52 -28.59 35.70
CA ASN A 167 14.80 -27.96 35.40
C ASN A 167 15.84 -28.94 34.83
N LYS A 168 15.44 -29.76 33.84
CA LYS A 168 16.25 -30.86 33.30
C LYS A 168 16.26 -30.85 31.77
N PHE A 169 17.45 -30.96 31.18
CA PHE A 169 17.66 -31.18 29.75
C PHE A 169 17.71 -32.68 29.42
N VAL A 170 17.15 -33.07 28.27
CA VAL A 170 17.29 -34.38 27.62
C VAL A 170 17.76 -34.14 26.19
N HIS A 171 18.86 -34.83 25.81
CA HIS A 171 19.55 -34.64 24.54
C HIS A 171 19.14 -35.70 23.52
N HIS A 172 18.86 -35.26 22.29
CA HIS A 172 18.57 -36.10 21.14
C HIS A 172 19.60 -35.85 20.05
N GLN A 173 20.45 -36.81 19.79
CA GLN A 173 21.57 -36.70 18.84
C GLN A 173 21.45 -37.73 17.71
N HIS A 174 22.13 -37.41 16.61
CA HIS A 174 22.35 -38.38 15.54
C HIS A 174 23.26 -39.51 15.98
N ASN A 175 22.85 -40.75 15.72
CA ASN A 175 23.67 -41.92 15.87
C ASN A 175 23.65 -42.74 14.57
N LYS A 176 24.82 -42.90 13.94
CA LYS A 176 24.95 -43.65 12.69
C LYS A 176 24.51 -45.11 12.77
N GLN A 177 24.57 -45.68 13.95
CA GLN A 177 24.18 -47.07 14.19
C GLN A 177 22.68 -47.26 14.53
N ASP A 178 21.98 -46.14 14.81
CA ASP A 178 20.56 -46.13 15.12
C ASP A 178 19.78 -45.37 14.05
N THR A 179 19.10 -46.12 13.19
CA THR A 179 18.27 -45.55 12.12
C THR A 179 17.06 -44.79 12.62
N THR A 180 16.69 -44.94 13.90
CA THR A 180 15.58 -44.23 14.55
C THR A 180 16.03 -42.98 15.31
N SER A 181 17.34 -42.71 15.37
CA SER A 181 17.88 -41.45 15.89
C SER A 181 17.61 -40.30 14.97
N LEU A 182 17.92 -39.09 15.42
CA LEU A 182 17.91 -37.85 14.56
C LEU A 182 18.76 -38.05 13.29
N SER A 183 18.39 -37.44 12.19
CA SER A 183 19.08 -37.65 10.90
C SER A 183 20.43 -36.92 10.81
N ASP A 184 20.61 -35.82 11.54
CA ASP A 184 21.82 -34.97 11.57
C ASP A 184 21.85 -34.15 12.88
N ASN A 185 23.05 -33.89 13.43
CA ASN A 185 23.23 -33.02 14.60
C ASN A 185 23.15 -31.53 14.31
N ASN A 186 23.30 -31.12 13.06
CA ASN A 186 23.03 -29.73 12.64
C ASN A 186 21.52 -29.55 12.45
N VAL A 187 20.82 -29.13 13.51
CA VAL A 187 19.38 -28.87 13.45
C VAL A 187 19.14 -27.39 13.24
N ARG A 188 18.56 -27.04 12.09
CA ARG A 188 18.31 -25.65 11.70
C ARG A 188 17.03 -25.09 12.30
N THR A 189 15.99 -25.93 12.36
CA THR A 189 14.65 -25.51 12.79
C THR A 189 13.92 -26.63 13.53
N ILE A 190 13.03 -26.25 14.43
CA ILE A 190 12.16 -27.17 15.17
C ILE A 190 10.77 -26.55 15.27
N TYR A 191 9.72 -27.32 15.01
CA TYR A 191 8.36 -26.81 14.90
C TYR A 191 7.35 -27.75 15.56
N SER A 192 6.46 -27.22 16.39
CA SER A 192 5.33 -27.94 16.97
C SER A 192 4.06 -27.59 16.20
N ASP A 193 3.44 -28.58 15.54
CA ASP A 193 2.23 -28.38 14.73
C ASP A 193 0.94 -28.40 15.57
N ASN A 194 -0.19 -28.07 14.96
CA ASN A 194 -1.50 -28.02 15.62
C ASN A 194 -2.04 -29.39 16.05
N GLN A 195 -1.42 -30.48 15.57
CA GLN A 195 -1.69 -31.85 16.03
C GLN A 195 -0.73 -32.28 17.17
N HIS A 196 0.06 -31.32 17.68
CA HIS A 196 1.02 -31.52 18.75
C HIS A 196 2.18 -32.45 18.39
N ARG A 197 2.48 -32.57 17.09
CA ARG A 197 3.62 -33.30 16.58
C ARG A 197 4.83 -32.37 16.49
N LEU A 198 5.99 -32.90 16.81
CA LEU A 198 7.23 -32.14 16.75
C LEU A 198 8.02 -32.51 15.50
N TRP A 199 8.32 -31.48 14.69
CA TRP A 199 9.09 -31.61 13.48
C TRP A 199 10.46 -30.97 13.65
N ALA A 200 11.53 -31.61 13.15
CA ALA A 200 12.87 -31.03 13.11
C ALA A 200 13.41 -31.05 11.69
N GLY A 201 13.90 -29.90 11.24
CA GLY A 201 14.58 -29.71 9.97
C GLY A 201 16.09 -29.66 10.20
N THR A 202 16.84 -30.48 9.47
CA THR A 202 18.29 -30.61 9.63
C THR A 202 19.05 -30.08 8.43
N GLY A 203 20.35 -29.81 8.59
CA GLY A 203 21.21 -29.26 7.55
C GLY A 203 21.51 -30.23 6.40
N ASN A 204 21.48 -31.55 6.63
CA ASN A 204 21.78 -32.55 5.60
C ASN A 204 20.88 -33.79 5.61
N GLY A 205 20.04 -33.92 6.63
CA GLY A 205 19.25 -35.14 6.85
C GLY A 205 17.77 -35.05 6.53
N GLY A 206 17.29 -33.87 6.06
CA GLY A 206 15.90 -33.63 5.72
C GLY A 206 14.97 -33.44 6.91
N LEU A 207 13.69 -33.79 6.73
CA LEU A 207 12.61 -33.60 7.69
C LEU A 207 12.50 -34.77 8.65
N ASN A 208 12.46 -34.51 9.96
CA ASN A 208 12.33 -35.50 11.02
C ASN A 208 11.05 -35.25 11.82
N LEU A 209 10.29 -36.31 12.08
CA LEU A 209 9.13 -36.29 12.98
C LEU A 209 9.48 -37.05 14.27
N TYR A 210 9.39 -36.38 15.41
CA TYR A 210 9.61 -36.99 16.72
C TYR A 210 8.43 -37.85 17.13
N ASN A 211 8.70 -39.09 17.55
CA ASN A 211 7.73 -40.01 18.11
C ASN A 211 7.90 -40.05 19.63
N LYS A 212 7.00 -39.38 20.34
CA LYS A 212 7.04 -39.26 21.80
C LYS A 212 6.87 -40.60 22.53
N ALA A 213 6.14 -41.58 21.94
CA ALA A 213 5.81 -42.85 22.60
C ALA A 213 7.05 -43.74 22.82
N ASN A 214 8.00 -43.73 21.89
CA ASN A 214 9.20 -44.55 21.93
C ASN A 214 10.51 -43.75 21.87
N ASN A 215 10.42 -42.40 21.93
CA ASN A 215 11.56 -41.49 21.95
C ASN A 215 12.46 -41.60 20.68
N THR A 216 11.86 -41.74 19.51
CA THR A 216 12.55 -41.94 18.23
C THR A 216 12.15 -40.90 17.21
N PHE A 217 12.90 -40.82 16.08
CA PHE A 217 12.60 -39.94 14.94
C PHE A 217 12.26 -40.77 13.69
N THR A 218 11.20 -40.35 13.00
CA THR A 218 10.89 -40.84 11.64
C THR A 218 11.42 -39.85 10.63
N LYS A 219 12.23 -40.32 9.69
CA LYS A 219 12.89 -39.46 8.66
C LYS A 219 12.06 -39.42 7.39
N TYR A 220 11.94 -38.24 6.79
CA TYR A 220 11.26 -38.02 5.52
C TYR A 220 12.23 -37.30 4.58
N GLN A 221 12.42 -37.84 3.37
CA GLN A 221 13.28 -37.27 2.33
C GLN A 221 12.52 -37.24 1.00
N TYR A 222 12.75 -36.23 0.19
CA TYR A 222 12.17 -36.12 -1.15
C TYR A 222 13.17 -36.59 -2.19
N HIS A 223 12.74 -37.56 -3.00
CA HIS A 223 13.49 -38.04 -4.16
C HIS A 223 12.87 -37.38 -5.41
N ASP A 224 13.64 -36.54 -6.06
CA ASP A 224 13.17 -35.85 -7.27
C ASP A 224 12.97 -36.86 -8.41
N PRO A 225 11.77 -36.95 -8.99
CA PRO A 225 11.47 -37.93 -10.03
C PRO A 225 12.19 -37.66 -11.35
N VAL A 226 12.74 -36.45 -11.55
CA VAL A 226 13.41 -36.04 -12.79
C VAL A 226 14.92 -36.26 -12.69
N SER A 227 15.54 -35.78 -11.65
CA SER A 227 17.00 -35.91 -11.43
C SER A 227 17.40 -37.23 -10.78
N HIS A 228 16.46 -37.98 -10.20
CA HIS A 228 16.66 -39.17 -9.39
C HIS A 228 17.61 -38.97 -8.19
N THR A 229 17.73 -37.72 -7.73
CA THR A 229 18.54 -37.35 -6.56
C THR A 229 17.65 -37.01 -5.37
N THR A 230 18.22 -37.13 -4.16
CA THR A 230 17.56 -36.63 -2.96
C THR A 230 17.85 -35.15 -2.82
N ILE A 231 16.80 -34.33 -2.79
CA ILE A 231 16.86 -32.88 -2.61
C ILE A 231 16.00 -32.44 -1.44
N GLY A 232 16.12 -31.18 -1.04
CA GLY A 232 15.34 -30.63 0.08
C GLY A 232 15.84 -31.11 1.45
N ASN A 233 17.12 -31.42 1.58
CA ASN A 233 17.70 -31.98 2.80
C ASN A 233 18.18 -30.92 3.80
N ASP A 234 18.56 -29.73 3.35
CA ASP A 234 18.95 -28.58 4.19
C ASP A 234 17.73 -27.71 4.46
N ILE A 235 16.98 -28.03 5.54
CA ILE A 235 15.71 -27.38 5.88
C ILE A 235 15.94 -26.23 6.85
N ILE A 236 15.63 -25.00 6.43
CA ILE A 236 15.83 -23.77 7.21
C ILE A 236 14.62 -23.43 8.07
N CYS A 237 13.40 -23.57 7.52
CA CYS A 237 12.16 -23.21 8.21
C CYS A 237 11.06 -24.25 7.97
N ILE A 238 10.16 -24.39 8.96
CA ILE A 238 8.98 -25.25 8.89
C ILE A 238 7.77 -24.44 9.36
N PHE A 239 6.65 -24.61 8.69
CA PHE A 239 5.40 -23.94 9.02
C PHE A 239 4.19 -24.82 8.68
N GLU A 240 3.18 -24.85 9.53
CA GLU A 240 1.90 -25.48 9.24
C GLU A 240 0.86 -24.40 8.93
N ASP A 241 0.22 -24.50 7.78
CA ASP A 241 -0.86 -23.58 7.41
C ASP A 241 -2.21 -23.98 8.04
N ARG A 242 -3.21 -23.12 7.91
CA ARG A 242 -4.56 -23.33 8.45
C ARG A 242 -5.28 -24.57 7.89
N GLN A 243 -4.83 -25.10 6.74
CA GLN A 243 -5.33 -26.36 6.18
C GLN A 243 -4.57 -27.59 6.71
N GLN A 244 -3.70 -27.41 7.72
CA GLN A 244 -2.84 -28.46 8.30
C GLN A 244 -1.85 -29.06 7.30
N GLN A 245 -1.48 -28.26 6.26
CA GLN A 245 -0.43 -28.62 5.34
C GLN A 245 0.91 -28.16 5.91
N ILE A 246 1.88 -29.08 6.01
CA ILE A 246 3.25 -28.73 6.39
C ILE A 246 3.98 -28.15 5.19
N TRP A 247 4.58 -26.99 5.39
CA TRP A 247 5.45 -26.30 4.44
C TRP A 247 6.84 -26.22 5.03
N PHE A 248 7.87 -26.38 4.21
CA PHE A 248 9.23 -26.13 4.62
C PHE A 248 10.06 -25.48 3.52
N GLY A 249 10.92 -24.58 3.95
CA GLY A 249 11.89 -23.88 3.09
C GLY A 249 13.28 -24.49 3.24
N THR A 250 14.03 -24.49 2.15
CA THR A 250 15.37 -25.07 2.08
C THR A 250 16.42 -24.04 1.69
N GLN A 251 17.71 -24.40 1.89
CA GLN A 251 18.84 -23.54 1.52
C GLN A 251 19.01 -23.40 0.01
N ASP A 252 18.87 -24.50 -0.76
CA ASP A 252 19.26 -24.51 -2.18
C ASP A 252 18.21 -25.11 -3.13
N ASP A 253 17.11 -25.65 -2.60
CA ASP A 253 16.14 -26.41 -3.39
C ASP A 253 14.73 -25.77 -3.44
N GLY A 254 14.54 -24.62 -2.79
CA GLY A 254 13.26 -23.89 -2.83
C GLY A 254 12.28 -24.29 -1.73
N LEU A 255 10.99 -24.26 -2.08
CA LEU A 255 9.88 -24.49 -1.18
C LEU A 255 9.27 -25.88 -1.40
N PHE A 256 8.94 -26.55 -0.30
CA PHE A 256 8.23 -27.84 -0.31
C PHE A 256 6.95 -27.75 0.51
N SER A 257 5.93 -28.50 0.06
CA SER A 257 4.80 -28.83 0.91
C SER A 257 4.74 -30.35 1.13
N PHE A 258 4.42 -30.78 2.35
CA PHE A 258 4.37 -32.17 2.76
C PHE A 258 3.00 -32.53 3.33
N ASN A 259 2.30 -33.44 2.69
CA ASN A 259 1.08 -34.03 3.22
C ASN A 259 1.42 -35.20 4.15
N SER A 260 1.31 -34.98 5.45
CA SER A 260 1.69 -35.98 6.44
C SER A 260 0.78 -37.24 6.47
N ARG A 261 -0.47 -37.14 6.01
CA ARG A 261 -1.41 -38.29 5.94
C ARG A 261 -1.11 -39.19 4.74
N GLN A 262 -0.83 -38.58 3.57
CA GLN A 262 -0.52 -39.30 2.33
C GLN A 262 0.97 -39.60 2.17
N LYS A 263 1.84 -38.99 2.99
CA LYS A 263 3.31 -38.99 2.88
C LYS A 263 3.82 -38.56 1.52
N THR A 264 3.16 -37.56 0.91
CA THR A 264 3.50 -37.01 -0.39
C THR A 264 4.07 -35.61 -0.30
N PHE A 265 5.03 -35.31 -1.17
CA PHE A 265 5.64 -34.00 -1.30
C PHE A 265 5.18 -33.30 -2.57
N LYS A 266 5.15 -31.97 -2.52
CA LYS A 266 5.09 -31.12 -3.70
C LYS A 266 6.23 -30.13 -3.62
N HIS A 267 6.99 -29.97 -4.70
CA HIS A 267 8.17 -29.15 -4.81
C HIS A 267 7.90 -27.91 -5.68
N PHE A 268 8.40 -26.75 -5.26
CA PHE A 268 8.32 -25.46 -5.95
C PHE A 268 9.72 -24.86 -6.04
N ALA A 269 10.24 -24.79 -7.25
CA ALA A 269 11.53 -24.18 -7.55
C ALA A 269 11.39 -22.98 -8.50
N PRO A 270 12.35 -22.06 -8.53
CA PRO A 270 12.36 -20.96 -9.50
C PRO A 270 12.45 -21.50 -10.93
N ASP A 271 11.56 -21.00 -11.79
CA ASP A 271 11.60 -21.27 -13.24
C ASP A 271 11.38 -19.96 -14.02
N LYS A 272 12.44 -19.47 -14.64
CA LYS A 272 12.40 -18.23 -15.46
C LYS A 272 11.44 -18.34 -16.67
N LYS A 273 11.10 -19.56 -17.10
CA LYS A 273 10.19 -19.79 -18.23
C LYS A 273 8.71 -19.81 -17.80
N THR A 274 8.45 -20.00 -16.51
CA THR A 274 7.09 -20.08 -15.97
C THR A 274 6.75 -18.80 -15.17
N PRO A 275 5.98 -17.89 -15.75
CA PRO A 275 5.51 -16.70 -15.04
C PRO A 275 4.70 -17.07 -13.80
N GLY A 276 5.04 -16.45 -12.65
CA GLY A 276 4.41 -16.74 -11.38
C GLY A 276 5.00 -17.94 -10.65
N SER A 277 6.25 -18.36 -10.98
CA SER A 277 7.06 -19.25 -10.14
C SER A 277 7.67 -18.49 -8.95
N ILE A 278 8.12 -19.21 -7.94
CA ILE A 278 8.86 -18.64 -6.80
C ILE A 278 10.15 -17.97 -7.27
N SER A 279 10.60 -16.90 -6.60
CA SER A 279 11.75 -16.08 -7.04
C SER A 279 13.12 -16.62 -6.64
N SER A 280 13.21 -17.40 -5.56
CA SER A 280 14.50 -17.89 -5.03
C SER A 280 14.46 -19.36 -4.63
N LYS A 281 15.63 -20.00 -4.63
CA LYS A 281 15.84 -21.36 -4.11
C LYS A 281 16.03 -21.41 -2.59
N THR A 282 16.44 -20.29 -1.98
CA THR A 282 16.71 -20.21 -0.55
C THR A 282 15.51 -19.54 0.14
N ILE A 283 14.89 -20.25 1.07
CA ILE A 283 13.67 -19.83 1.77
C ILE A 283 13.94 -19.77 3.26
N TYR A 284 13.88 -18.56 3.85
CA TYR A 284 14.19 -18.33 5.26
C TYR A 284 12.99 -18.34 6.20
N SER A 285 11.84 -17.89 5.74
CA SER A 285 10.67 -17.74 6.63
C SER A 285 9.36 -17.97 5.91
N LEU A 286 8.38 -18.46 6.67
CA LEU A 286 7.04 -18.79 6.20
C LEU A 286 6.00 -18.31 7.21
N ASN A 287 4.90 -17.73 6.71
CA ASN A 287 3.70 -17.44 7.52
C ASN A 287 2.48 -17.37 6.58
N ASP A 288 1.27 -17.39 7.11
CA ASP A 288 0.06 -17.17 6.32
C ASP A 288 -0.65 -15.87 6.68
N ASP A 289 -1.34 -15.25 5.71
CA ASP A 289 -2.25 -14.15 5.98
C ASP A 289 -3.65 -14.66 6.35
N GLU A 290 -4.56 -13.76 6.71
CA GLU A 290 -5.94 -14.15 7.03
C GLU A 290 -6.74 -14.68 5.85
N SER A 291 -6.35 -14.35 4.63
CA SER A 291 -6.96 -14.88 3.40
C SER A 291 -6.45 -16.29 3.06
N GLY A 292 -5.47 -16.79 3.83
CA GLY A 292 -4.86 -18.10 3.66
C GLY A 292 -3.80 -18.15 2.56
N ASN A 293 -3.31 -17.00 2.05
CA ASN A 293 -2.13 -16.97 1.20
C ASN A 293 -0.87 -17.24 2.02
N LEU A 294 0.10 -17.95 1.46
CA LEU A 294 1.38 -18.21 2.11
C LEU A 294 2.38 -17.10 1.77
N TRP A 295 2.88 -16.41 2.79
CA TRP A 295 3.94 -15.42 2.71
C TRP A 295 5.28 -16.10 2.90
N ILE A 296 6.24 -15.84 2.01
CA ILE A 296 7.49 -16.59 1.87
C ILE A 296 8.64 -15.61 1.79
N GLY A 297 9.49 -15.61 2.78
CA GLY A 297 10.73 -14.84 2.82
C GLY A 297 11.85 -15.56 2.12
N THR A 298 12.50 -14.88 1.17
CA THR A 298 13.53 -15.47 0.31
C THR A 298 14.86 -14.76 0.44
N GLU A 299 15.94 -15.42 0.02
CA GLU A 299 17.26 -14.81 -0.19
C GLU A 299 17.31 -14.14 -1.56
N ASN A 300 17.58 -12.82 -1.60
CA ASN A 300 17.74 -12.01 -2.82
C ASN A 300 16.58 -12.07 -3.84
N GLY A 301 15.46 -12.66 -3.48
CA GLY A 301 14.26 -12.78 -4.33
C GLY A 301 13.05 -12.03 -3.79
N GLY A 302 13.23 -11.19 -2.77
CA GLY A 302 12.17 -10.42 -2.16
C GLY A 302 11.21 -11.25 -1.31
N LEU A 303 10.02 -10.75 -1.17
CA LEU A 303 8.88 -11.40 -0.55
C LEU A 303 8.01 -12.07 -1.62
N CYS A 304 7.80 -13.38 -1.51
CA CYS A 304 6.86 -14.11 -2.36
C CYS A 304 5.55 -14.35 -1.61
N ILE A 305 4.42 -14.21 -2.29
CA ILE A 305 3.10 -14.58 -1.77
C ILE A 305 2.47 -15.61 -2.69
N LEU A 306 2.29 -16.82 -2.18
CA LEU A 306 1.61 -17.90 -2.89
C LEU A 306 0.10 -17.80 -2.69
N ASN A 307 -0.63 -17.58 -3.76
CA ASN A 307 -2.08 -17.81 -3.77
C ASN A 307 -2.33 -19.33 -3.93
N LYS A 308 -2.71 -19.98 -2.85
CA LYS A 308 -2.90 -21.46 -2.81
C LYS A 308 -4.02 -21.94 -3.73
N ASN A 309 -5.02 -21.07 -4.04
CA ASN A 309 -6.13 -21.43 -4.93
C ASN A 309 -5.70 -21.47 -6.41
N THR A 310 -4.81 -20.56 -6.81
CA THR A 310 -4.34 -20.48 -8.21
C THR A 310 -3.01 -21.18 -8.43
N GLY A 311 -2.26 -21.45 -7.35
CA GLY A 311 -0.91 -22.00 -7.38
C GLY A 311 0.16 -21.03 -7.91
N LYS A 312 -0.14 -19.72 -8.02
CA LYS A 312 0.76 -18.69 -8.54
C LYS A 312 1.41 -17.90 -7.41
N PHE A 313 2.66 -17.51 -7.63
CA PHE A 313 3.41 -16.63 -6.75
C PHE A 313 3.37 -15.19 -7.29
N ASN A 314 3.10 -14.25 -6.39
CA ASN A 314 3.35 -12.83 -6.60
C ASN A 314 4.67 -12.49 -5.90
N VAL A 315 5.55 -11.77 -6.58
CA VAL A 315 6.87 -11.38 -6.06
C VAL A 315 6.87 -9.89 -5.81
N TYR A 316 7.33 -9.50 -4.62
CA TYR A 316 7.48 -8.11 -4.17
C TYR A 316 8.95 -7.87 -3.84
N GLU A 317 9.57 -6.96 -4.58
CA GLU A 317 10.98 -6.60 -4.42
C GLU A 317 11.12 -5.13 -4.02
N ASN A 318 12.29 -4.76 -3.54
CA ASN A 318 12.65 -3.37 -3.31
C ASN A 318 12.64 -2.60 -4.63
N ASP A 319 11.97 -1.46 -4.64
CA ASP A 319 12.00 -0.47 -5.72
C ASP A 319 12.54 0.86 -5.16
N GLU A 320 13.70 1.29 -5.62
CA GLU A 320 14.36 2.52 -5.15
C GLU A 320 13.54 3.80 -5.47
N VAL A 321 12.59 3.72 -6.39
CA VAL A 321 11.71 4.83 -6.78
C VAL A 321 10.45 4.88 -5.91
N ASP A 322 10.01 3.74 -5.36
CA ASP A 322 8.84 3.62 -4.51
C ASP A 322 9.20 3.24 -3.07
N ASN A 323 9.28 4.22 -2.20
CA ASN A 323 9.60 4.06 -0.78
C ASN A 323 8.58 3.23 0.04
N ASN A 324 7.51 2.72 -0.58
CA ASN A 324 6.53 1.87 0.12
C ASN A 324 6.69 0.39 -0.22
N THR A 325 7.70 0.02 -1.02
CA THR A 325 8.08 -1.38 -1.23
C THR A 325 8.91 -1.88 -0.05
N ILE A 326 9.26 -3.18 -0.01
CA ILE A 326 10.15 -3.70 1.04
C ILE A 326 11.55 -3.09 0.92
N ASN A 327 12.22 -2.83 2.05
CA ASN A 327 13.55 -2.19 2.11
C ASN A 327 14.73 -3.15 1.85
N GLY A 328 14.48 -4.36 1.39
CA GLY A 328 15.55 -5.31 1.08
C GLY A 328 14.99 -6.61 0.52
N ASN A 329 15.73 -7.21 -0.40
CA ASN A 329 15.30 -8.40 -1.12
C ASN A 329 15.65 -9.73 -0.43
N SER A 330 16.29 -9.68 0.74
CA SER A 330 16.54 -10.87 1.59
C SER A 330 15.65 -10.80 2.83
N VAL A 331 14.56 -11.56 2.85
CA VAL A 331 13.55 -11.58 3.91
C VAL A 331 13.76 -12.77 4.82
N TYR A 332 14.18 -12.51 6.09
CA TYR A 332 14.57 -13.55 7.05
C TYR A 332 13.48 -13.88 8.08
N ALA A 333 12.57 -12.95 8.36
CA ALA A 333 11.53 -13.15 9.34
C ALA A 333 10.16 -12.65 8.83
N ILE A 334 9.10 -13.40 9.08
CA ILE A 334 7.72 -13.00 8.82
C ILE A 334 6.86 -13.36 10.03
N CYS A 335 6.21 -12.36 10.60
CA CYS A 335 5.29 -12.55 11.72
C CYS A 335 3.94 -11.89 11.39
N ARG A 336 2.84 -12.60 11.60
CA ARG A 336 1.50 -12.03 11.61
C ARG A 336 1.11 -11.71 13.04
N ASP A 337 0.75 -10.45 13.32
CA ASP A 337 0.22 -10.06 14.61
C ASP A 337 -1.28 -10.41 14.75
N ARG A 338 -1.85 -10.19 15.94
CA ARG A 338 -3.26 -10.51 16.23
C ARG A 338 -4.25 -9.64 15.48
N ASP A 339 -3.83 -8.45 15.06
CA ASP A 339 -4.64 -7.53 14.27
C ASP A 339 -4.62 -7.89 12.78
N GLY A 340 -3.80 -8.89 12.41
CA GLY A 340 -3.64 -9.37 11.04
C GLY A 340 -2.61 -8.59 10.24
N ASN A 341 -1.83 -7.70 10.86
CA ASN A 341 -0.72 -7.03 10.19
C ASN A 341 0.43 -8.02 9.98
N MET A 342 1.19 -7.81 8.91
CA MET A 342 2.36 -8.63 8.58
C MET A 342 3.64 -7.84 8.83
N TRP A 343 4.46 -8.33 9.75
CA TRP A 343 5.78 -7.83 10.09
C TRP A 343 6.82 -8.61 9.30
N VAL A 344 7.53 -7.95 8.39
CA VAL A 344 8.50 -8.55 7.48
C VAL A 344 9.88 -8.01 7.80
N GLY A 345 10.72 -8.85 8.38
CA GLY A 345 12.10 -8.54 8.74
C GLY A 345 13.06 -8.86 7.60
N ALA A 346 13.77 -7.84 7.10
CA ALA A 346 14.75 -7.98 6.04
C ALA A 346 16.19 -7.95 6.57
N PHE A 347 17.10 -8.62 5.86
CA PHE A 347 18.53 -8.44 6.06
C PHE A 347 18.94 -7.08 5.48
N ALA A 348 19.63 -6.28 6.29
CA ALA A 348 20.02 -4.90 5.95
C ALA A 348 18.88 -3.95 5.55
N GLY A 349 17.61 -4.34 5.79
CA GLY A 349 16.43 -3.53 5.42
C GLY A 349 15.52 -3.19 6.63
N GLY A 350 15.84 -3.65 7.85
CA GLY A 350 14.99 -3.43 9.02
C GLY A 350 13.66 -4.16 8.93
N ILE A 351 12.62 -3.56 9.49
CA ILE A 351 11.26 -4.09 9.50
C ILE A 351 10.42 -3.37 8.46
N ASN A 352 9.68 -4.14 7.69
CA ASN A 352 8.68 -3.70 6.74
C ASN A 352 7.31 -4.14 7.26
N LEU A 353 6.53 -3.21 7.78
CA LEU A 353 5.23 -3.45 8.36
C LEU A 353 4.14 -3.25 7.30
N TYR A 354 3.54 -4.35 6.85
CA TYR A 354 2.29 -4.31 6.11
C TYR A 354 1.13 -4.27 7.12
N LYS A 355 0.50 -3.12 7.22
CA LYS A 355 -0.75 -3.02 8.00
C LYS A 355 -1.86 -3.65 7.18
N LYS A 356 -2.56 -4.61 7.78
CA LYS A 356 -3.79 -5.13 7.22
C LYS A 356 -4.72 -3.94 6.99
N SER A 357 -4.80 -3.53 5.74
CA SER A 357 -5.65 -2.42 5.38
C SER A 357 -7.11 -2.82 5.62
N THR A 358 -7.71 -2.30 6.67
CA THR A 358 -9.16 -2.07 6.70
C THR A 358 -9.49 -0.91 5.77
N SER A 359 -8.48 -0.40 5.03
CA SER A 359 -8.63 0.72 4.14
C SER A 359 -9.57 0.35 3.00
N SER A 360 -10.66 1.04 2.98
CA SER A 360 -11.58 1.02 1.86
C SER A 360 -11.05 1.82 0.66
N PHE A 361 -9.82 2.36 0.75
CA PHE A 361 -9.18 3.22 -0.23
C PHE A 361 -8.07 2.45 -0.97
N THR A 362 -8.29 2.12 -2.25
CA THR A 362 -7.24 1.56 -3.10
C THR A 362 -6.36 2.68 -3.62
N LEU A 363 -5.05 2.55 -3.48
CA LEU A 363 -4.06 3.54 -3.89
C LEU A 363 -3.38 3.12 -5.18
N TYR A 364 -3.23 4.07 -6.12
CA TYR A 364 -2.49 3.94 -7.37
C TYR A 364 -1.38 4.97 -7.43
N ARG A 365 -0.14 4.52 -7.68
CA ARG A 365 1.08 5.33 -7.76
C ARG A 365 1.91 5.01 -9.00
N HIS A 366 2.82 5.92 -9.31
CA HIS A 366 3.93 5.66 -10.21
C HIS A 366 4.96 4.75 -9.54
N ASN A 367 5.41 3.73 -10.28
CA ASN A 367 6.54 2.88 -9.92
C ASN A 367 7.32 2.50 -11.19
N SER A 368 8.34 1.66 -11.09
CA SER A 368 9.18 1.22 -12.21
C SER A 368 8.44 0.42 -13.31
N SER A 369 7.22 -0.06 -13.04
CA SER A 369 6.43 -0.76 -14.05
C SER A 369 5.95 0.21 -15.15
N PRO A 370 6.15 -0.11 -16.44
CA PRO A 370 5.63 0.69 -17.56
C PRO A 370 4.10 0.74 -17.62
N LEU A 371 3.41 -0.09 -16.84
CA LEU A 371 1.94 -0.16 -16.75
C LEU A 371 1.40 0.55 -15.50
N SER A 372 2.27 1.20 -14.70
CA SER A 372 1.88 2.03 -13.56
C SER A 372 1.46 3.43 -14.01
N LEU A 373 0.98 4.27 -13.09
CA LEU A 373 0.71 5.69 -13.35
C LEU A 373 1.99 6.39 -13.85
N SER A 374 1.89 7.32 -14.79
CA SER A 374 3.07 7.97 -15.40
C SER A 374 3.79 8.98 -14.50
N ASN A 375 3.09 9.54 -13.49
CA ASN A 375 3.60 10.49 -12.50
C ASN A 375 2.64 10.55 -11.31
N ASN A 376 3.18 10.69 -10.09
CA ASN A 376 2.40 10.72 -8.85
C ASN A 376 1.57 11.99 -8.64
N TYR A 377 1.88 13.07 -9.32
CA TYR A 377 1.16 14.34 -9.17
C TYR A 377 -0.07 14.37 -10.08
N VAL A 378 -1.25 14.08 -9.54
CA VAL A 378 -2.51 13.91 -10.29
C VAL A 378 -3.35 15.17 -10.20
N LEU A 379 -3.72 15.72 -11.37
CA LEU A 379 -4.34 17.05 -11.50
C LEU A 379 -5.83 17.02 -11.88
N ASP A 380 -6.27 16.09 -12.73
CA ASP A 380 -7.69 15.98 -13.12
C ASP A 380 -8.05 14.56 -13.54
N PHE A 381 -9.33 14.25 -13.46
CA PHE A 381 -9.93 12.98 -13.91
C PHE A 381 -11.12 13.22 -14.82
N ALA A 382 -11.28 12.35 -15.81
CA ALA A 382 -12.48 12.30 -16.63
C ALA A 382 -12.83 10.85 -16.99
N GLU A 383 -14.12 10.51 -17.01
CA GLU A 383 -14.61 9.21 -17.42
C GLU A 383 -15.16 9.29 -18.86
N ASP A 384 -14.69 8.42 -19.76
CA ASP A 384 -15.23 8.35 -21.13
C ASP A 384 -16.45 7.42 -21.24
N LYS A 385 -17.11 7.41 -22.41
CA LYS A 385 -18.29 6.59 -22.67
C LYS A 385 -18.07 5.07 -22.54
N ASN A 386 -16.81 4.62 -22.57
CA ASN A 386 -16.41 3.22 -22.44
C ASN A 386 -15.97 2.85 -21.02
N ASN A 387 -16.20 3.71 -20.03
CA ASN A 387 -15.81 3.59 -18.62
C ASN A 387 -14.28 3.59 -18.37
N TYR A 388 -13.46 4.02 -19.33
CA TYR A 388 -12.07 4.31 -19.06
C TYR A 388 -11.94 5.63 -18.32
N ILE A 389 -10.99 5.68 -17.37
CA ILE A 389 -10.67 6.88 -16.62
C ILE A 389 -9.45 7.54 -17.25
N TRP A 390 -9.60 8.77 -17.69
CA TRP A 390 -8.52 9.61 -18.18
C TRP A 390 -7.95 10.43 -17.04
N ILE A 391 -6.63 10.46 -16.90
CA ILE A 391 -5.93 11.05 -15.76
C ILE A 391 -4.86 11.99 -16.26
N GLY A 392 -4.96 13.25 -15.86
CA GLY A 392 -3.96 14.27 -16.13
C GLY A 392 -2.93 14.35 -15.03
N THR A 393 -1.66 14.44 -15.40
CA THR A 393 -0.56 14.48 -14.45
C THR A 393 0.39 15.64 -14.72
N ASP A 394 1.14 16.05 -13.68
CA ASP A 394 2.13 17.12 -13.74
C ASP A 394 3.44 16.58 -14.32
N GLY A 395 3.64 16.78 -15.62
CA GLY A 395 4.82 16.33 -16.36
C GLY A 395 4.80 14.90 -16.89
N GLY A 396 3.87 14.05 -16.43
CA GLY A 396 3.72 12.66 -16.90
C GLY A 396 2.85 12.51 -18.15
N GLY A 397 2.20 13.58 -18.60
CA GLY A 397 1.25 13.56 -19.72
C GLY A 397 -0.14 13.10 -19.32
N LEU A 398 -0.83 12.48 -20.29
CA LEU A 398 -2.17 11.94 -20.14
C LEU A 398 -2.10 10.41 -19.95
N ASN A 399 -2.83 9.89 -18.98
CA ASN A 399 -2.98 8.47 -18.75
C ASN A 399 -4.40 8.01 -19.07
N LYS A 400 -4.55 6.86 -19.71
CA LYS A 400 -5.81 6.14 -19.85
C LYS A 400 -5.77 4.94 -18.92
N PHE A 401 -6.62 4.91 -17.92
CA PHE A 401 -6.72 3.85 -16.92
C PHE A 401 -7.90 2.92 -17.24
N ASP A 402 -7.65 1.62 -17.24
CA ASP A 402 -8.68 0.57 -17.32
C ASP A 402 -9.01 0.11 -15.88
N PRO A 403 -10.16 0.49 -15.29
CA PRO A 403 -10.49 0.15 -13.91
C PRO A 403 -10.79 -1.33 -13.67
N VAL A 404 -11.02 -2.12 -14.73
CA VAL A 404 -11.26 -3.57 -14.64
C VAL A 404 -9.95 -4.34 -14.66
N LYS A 405 -9.02 -3.94 -15.54
CA LYS A 405 -7.70 -4.59 -15.68
C LYS A 405 -6.63 -3.98 -14.77
N HIS A 406 -6.89 -2.83 -14.17
CA HIS A 406 -5.93 -2.05 -13.38
C HIS A 406 -4.64 -1.72 -14.16
N THR A 407 -4.76 -1.34 -15.45
CA THR A 407 -3.63 -1.04 -16.34
C THR A 407 -3.71 0.36 -16.89
N PHE A 408 -2.53 0.94 -17.21
CA PHE A 408 -2.41 2.29 -17.75
C PHE A 408 -1.83 2.28 -19.16
N ILE A 409 -2.30 3.21 -20.00
CA ILE A 409 -1.71 3.57 -21.29
C ILE A 409 -1.33 5.04 -21.21
N HIS A 410 -0.10 5.37 -21.57
CA HIS A 410 0.44 6.74 -21.47
C HIS A 410 0.46 7.44 -22.81
N TYR A 411 0.07 8.72 -22.81
CA TYR A 411 0.18 9.61 -23.95
C TYR A 411 1.06 10.81 -23.54
N LYS A 412 2.24 10.90 -24.14
CA LYS A 412 3.22 11.96 -23.90
C LYS A 412 3.47 12.77 -25.15
N LYS A 413 3.92 14.02 -24.98
CA LYS A 413 4.33 14.87 -26.09
C LYS A 413 5.47 14.19 -26.85
N PRO A 414 5.34 13.93 -28.18
CA PRO A 414 6.39 13.32 -28.97
C PRO A 414 7.55 14.29 -29.20
N VAL A 415 8.75 13.74 -29.38
CA VAL A 415 9.98 14.53 -29.58
C VAL A 415 9.95 15.33 -30.89
N ASP A 416 9.26 14.79 -31.91
CA ASP A 416 9.17 15.39 -33.25
C ASP A 416 7.93 16.28 -33.46
N ASP A 417 7.16 16.56 -32.42
CA ASP A 417 5.90 17.33 -32.41
C ASP A 417 4.82 16.84 -33.41
N LYS A 418 4.97 15.64 -33.97
CA LYS A 418 4.02 15.07 -34.93
C LYS A 418 3.02 14.17 -34.24
N ASN A 419 1.74 14.44 -34.45
CA ASN A 419 0.58 13.64 -34.03
C ASN A 419 0.64 13.15 -32.57
N GLY A 420 0.73 14.08 -31.61
CA GLY A 420 0.71 13.80 -30.19
C GLY A 420 0.04 14.90 -29.38
N ILE A 421 -0.04 14.66 -28.09
CA ILE A 421 -0.48 15.68 -27.13
C ILE A 421 0.48 16.88 -27.17
N VAL A 422 -0.07 18.10 -27.06
CA VAL A 422 0.70 19.33 -27.20
C VAL A 422 1.68 19.59 -26.06
N GLY A 423 1.43 19.03 -24.86
CA GLY A 423 2.26 19.17 -23.66
C GLY A 423 2.07 18.06 -22.64
N ASN A 424 3.05 17.89 -21.74
CA ASN A 424 3.04 16.82 -20.70
C ASN A 424 2.44 17.29 -19.36
N TYR A 425 2.24 18.57 -19.15
CA TYR A 425 1.62 19.13 -17.94
C TYR A 425 0.12 19.27 -18.17
N VAL A 426 -0.64 18.18 -17.86
CA VAL A 426 -2.08 18.10 -18.16
C VAL A 426 -2.89 18.58 -16.97
N LEU A 427 -3.49 19.77 -17.08
CA LEU A 427 -4.23 20.42 -16.00
C LEU A 427 -5.72 20.04 -15.95
N THR A 428 -6.33 19.80 -17.13
CA THR A 428 -7.76 19.53 -17.22
C THR A 428 -8.10 18.63 -18.40
N ILE A 429 -9.11 17.77 -18.21
CA ILE A 429 -9.57 16.77 -19.18
C ILE A 429 -11.09 16.78 -19.22
N LYS A 430 -11.67 16.87 -20.42
CA LYS A 430 -13.13 16.73 -20.59
C LYS A 430 -13.47 15.95 -21.86
N PRO A 431 -14.17 14.82 -21.77
CA PRO A 431 -14.73 14.14 -22.91
C PRO A 431 -15.89 14.95 -23.51
N ASP A 432 -15.96 15.01 -24.86
CA ASP A 432 -17.12 15.57 -25.58
C ASP A 432 -18.17 14.50 -25.94
N ASP A 433 -19.33 14.93 -26.45
CA ASP A 433 -20.41 14.03 -26.85
C ASP A 433 -20.03 13.11 -28.02
N GLN A 434 -19.05 13.48 -28.85
CA GLN A 434 -18.54 12.67 -29.94
C GLN A 434 -17.55 11.62 -29.48
N GLY A 435 -17.09 11.70 -28.22
CA GLY A 435 -16.12 10.81 -27.61
C GLY A 435 -14.68 11.22 -27.84
N ASN A 436 -14.43 12.44 -28.25
CA ASN A 436 -13.10 13.02 -28.22
C ASN A 436 -12.76 13.47 -26.80
N ILE A 437 -11.48 13.49 -26.47
CA ILE A 437 -10.96 13.93 -25.17
C ILE A 437 -10.29 15.29 -25.36
N TRP A 438 -10.84 16.31 -24.73
CA TRP A 438 -10.27 17.64 -24.66
C TRP A 438 -9.29 17.74 -23.52
N ILE A 439 -8.08 18.22 -23.77
CA ILE A 439 -6.94 18.15 -22.87
C ILE A 439 -6.30 19.53 -22.80
N GLY A 440 -6.45 20.20 -21.67
CA GLY A 440 -5.81 21.48 -21.37
C GLY A 440 -4.44 21.27 -20.73
N THR A 441 -3.42 22.00 -21.22
CA THR A 441 -2.06 21.88 -20.72
C THR A 441 -1.54 23.21 -20.16
N TRP A 442 -0.48 23.14 -19.36
CA TRP A 442 0.24 24.30 -18.87
C TRP A 442 1.28 24.76 -19.89
N GLY A 443 1.07 25.95 -20.48
CA GLY A 443 2.03 26.62 -21.37
C GLY A 443 2.06 26.13 -22.82
N ASP A 444 1.50 24.95 -23.12
CA ASP A 444 1.60 24.36 -24.47
C ASP A 444 0.31 24.45 -25.29
N GLY A 445 -0.84 24.75 -24.68
CA GLY A 445 -2.13 24.96 -25.38
C GLY A 445 -3.16 23.87 -25.09
N LEU A 446 -4.07 23.64 -26.03
CA LEU A 446 -5.19 22.73 -25.97
C LEU A 446 -5.03 21.59 -27.01
N SER A 447 -5.22 20.36 -26.60
CA SER A 447 -5.33 19.19 -27.51
C SER A 447 -6.74 18.63 -27.50
N ILE A 448 -7.24 18.20 -28.66
CA ILE A 448 -8.41 17.37 -28.80
C ILE A 448 -7.96 16.01 -29.34
N PHE A 449 -8.07 14.97 -28.54
CA PHE A 449 -7.69 13.63 -28.88
C PHE A 449 -8.91 12.81 -29.33
N ASN A 450 -8.83 12.20 -30.51
CA ASN A 450 -9.83 11.23 -30.96
C ASN A 450 -9.32 9.80 -30.71
N PRO A 451 -9.88 9.08 -29.70
CA PRO A 451 -9.42 7.73 -29.36
C PRO A 451 -9.70 6.68 -30.45
N SER A 452 -10.69 6.91 -31.33
CA SER A 452 -11.05 5.96 -32.38
C SER A 452 -10.07 5.97 -33.55
N THR A 453 -9.51 7.13 -33.87
CA THR A 453 -8.51 7.31 -34.95
C THR A 453 -7.08 7.44 -34.43
N ASN A 454 -6.92 7.56 -33.11
CA ASN A 454 -5.65 7.83 -32.45
C ASN A 454 -4.95 9.10 -32.98
N THR A 455 -5.72 10.18 -33.17
CA THR A 455 -5.22 11.45 -33.74
C THR A 455 -5.47 12.60 -32.80
N PHE A 456 -4.55 13.59 -32.84
CA PHE A 456 -4.62 14.82 -32.05
C PHE A 456 -4.86 16.04 -32.95
N LYS A 457 -5.74 16.95 -32.51
CA LYS A 457 -5.89 18.29 -33.06
C LYS A 457 -5.47 19.30 -32.00
N ASN A 458 -4.44 20.08 -32.27
CA ASN A 458 -3.83 20.98 -31.31
C ASN A 458 -4.18 22.46 -31.63
N PHE A 459 -4.42 23.25 -30.56
CA PHE A 459 -4.70 24.67 -30.62
C PHE A 459 -3.70 25.42 -29.74
N LYS A 460 -3.10 26.44 -30.31
CA LYS A 460 -2.22 27.40 -29.63
C LYS A 460 -2.64 28.81 -29.94
N VAL A 461 -2.20 29.75 -29.12
CA VAL A 461 -2.38 31.18 -29.39
C VAL A 461 -1.76 31.50 -30.73
N ASP A 462 -2.54 32.20 -31.57
CA ASP A 462 -2.09 32.76 -32.85
C ASP A 462 -2.39 34.26 -32.86
N THR A 463 -1.39 35.07 -32.57
CA THR A 463 -1.54 36.52 -32.47
C THR A 463 -1.96 37.20 -33.81
N SER A 464 -1.82 36.47 -34.92
CA SER A 464 -2.30 36.95 -36.23
C SER A 464 -3.81 36.72 -36.42
N LYS A 465 -4.44 35.91 -35.54
CA LYS A 465 -5.87 35.54 -35.58
C LYS A 465 -6.58 35.97 -34.30
N PRO A 466 -7.28 37.13 -34.29
CA PRO A 466 -7.94 37.63 -33.06
C PRO A 466 -8.94 36.64 -32.41
N ASN A 467 -9.45 35.69 -33.17
CA ASN A 467 -10.42 34.69 -32.73
C ASN A 467 -9.78 33.31 -32.50
N SER A 468 -8.44 33.22 -32.30
CA SER A 468 -7.75 32.05 -31.81
C SER A 468 -7.96 31.88 -30.30
N ILE A 469 -7.54 30.77 -29.68
CA ILE A 469 -7.55 30.61 -28.22
C ILE A 469 -6.73 31.74 -27.55
N GLY A 470 -7.22 32.30 -26.44
CA GLY A 470 -6.63 33.48 -25.79
C GLY A 470 -5.33 33.23 -25.05
N GLY A 471 -5.08 31.98 -24.60
CA GLY A 471 -3.90 31.59 -23.83
C GLY A 471 -3.47 30.16 -24.05
N ASN A 472 -2.18 29.85 -23.79
CA ASN A 472 -1.64 28.49 -23.89
C ASN A 472 -1.66 27.71 -22.57
N SER A 473 -1.94 28.35 -21.42
CA SER A 473 -2.12 27.67 -20.14
C SER A 473 -3.60 27.48 -19.87
N ILE A 474 -4.11 26.26 -20.12
CA ILE A 474 -5.54 25.93 -20.05
C ILE A 474 -5.81 25.30 -18.69
N TYR A 475 -6.51 26.03 -17.82
CA TYR A 475 -6.69 25.63 -16.44
C TYR A 475 -7.96 24.80 -16.21
N TYR A 476 -9.07 25.14 -16.90
CA TYR A 476 -10.34 24.42 -16.77
C TYR A 476 -11.11 24.39 -18.10
N LEU A 477 -11.88 23.33 -18.31
CA LEU A 477 -12.73 23.10 -19.48
C LEU A 477 -14.14 22.70 -19.05
N LEU A 478 -15.17 23.24 -19.73
CA LEU A 478 -16.54 22.80 -19.57
C LEU A 478 -17.27 22.78 -20.91
N HIS A 479 -17.83 21.63 -21.29
CA HIS A 479 -18.81 21.52 -22.38
C HIS A 479 -20.21 21.82 -21.85
N THR A 480 -20.89 22.82 -22.40
CA THR A 480 -22.21 23.24 -21.98
C THR A 480 -23.32 22.62 -22.85
N ARG A 481 -24.56 22.59 -22.33
CA ARG A 481 -25.72 22.01 -23.02
C ARG A 481 -26.03 22.67 -24.37
N ASP A 482 -25.65 23.95 -24.57
CA ASP A 482 -25.75 24.66 -25.83
C ASP A 482 -24.63 24.33 -26.83
N LYS A 483 -23.85 23.26 -26.53
CA LYS A 483 -22.75 22.71 -27.34
C LYS A 483 -21.53 23.63 -27.48
N LYS A 484 -21.39 24.62 -26.64
CA LYS A 484 -20.18 25.47 -26.57
C LYS A 484 -19.19 24.87 -25.58
N THR A 485 -17.92 25.20 -25.75
CA THR A 485 -16.87 24.84 -24.79
C THR A 485 -16.32 26.10 -24.14
N TRP A 486 -16.48 26.18 -22.82
CA TRP A 486 -15.91 27.26 -22.04
C TRP A 486 -14.54 26.85 -21.53
N ILE A 487 -13.57 27.74 -21.64
CA ILE A 487 -12.16 27.46 -21.43
C ILE A 487 -11.58 28.57 -20.55
N SER A 488 -11.08 28.19 -19.37
CA SER A 488 -10.32 29.08 -18.52
C SER A 488 -8.86 29.09 -18.96
N THR A 489 -8.33 30.27 -19.23
CA THR A 489 -6.91 30.47 -19.55
C THR A 489 -6.24 31.25 -18.42
N PHE A 490 -5.12 30.73 -17.92
CA PHE A 490 -4.48 31.23 -16.70
C PHE A 490 -3.99 32.69 -16.89
N ASN A 491 -4.44 33.61 -16.03
CA ASN A 491 -4.15 35.07 -16.06
C ASN A 491 -4.63 35.84 -17.31
N ILE A 492 -5.29 35.15 -18.25
CA ILE A 492 -5.77 35.82 -19.49
C ILE A 492 -7.27 36.06 -19.42
N GLY A 493 -8.02 35.16 -18.80
CA GLY A 493 -9.47 35.25 -18.66
C GLY A 493 -10.18 34.00 -19.15
N LEU A 494 -11.33 34.22 -19.82
CA LEU A 494 -12.25 33.16 -20.20
C LEU A 494 -12.48 33.17 -21.69
N ASP A 495 -12.39 32.01 -22.33
CA ASP A 495 -12.72 31.80 -23.75
C ASP A 495 -14.00 30.97 -23.87
N CYS A 496 -14.83 31.31 -24.85
CA CYS A 496 -15.98 30.51 -25.25
C CYS A 496 -15.81 30.06 -26.72
N TYR A 497 -15.51 28.79 -26.94
CA TYR A 497 -15.40 28.18 -28.26
C TYR A 497 -16.79 27.79 -28.80
N ASP A 498 -17.12 28.23 -30.00
CA ASP A 498 -18.33 27.82 -30.71
C ASP A 498 -17.97 26.82 -31.82
N PRO A 499 -18.35 25.56 -31.73
CA PRO A 499 -17.99 24.52 -32.72
C PRO A 499 -18.64 24.75 -34.08
N LYS A 500 -19.72 25.56 -34.18
CA LYS A 500 -20.39 25.88 -35.46
C LYS A 500 -19.57 26.83 -36.30
N THR A 501 -18.89 27.80 -35.67
CA THR A 501 -18.07 28.79 -36.35
C THR A 501 -16.58 28.49 -36.32
N GLY A 502 -16.16 27.64 -35.35
CA GLY A 502 -14.75 27.32 -35.08
C GLY A 502 -13.98 28.49 -34.44
N LEU A 503 -14.68 29.49 -33.88
CA LEU A 503 -14.09 30.73 -33.35
C LEU A 503 -14.20 30.77 -31.82
N PHE A 504 -13.26 31.50 -31.20
CA PHE A 504 -13.25 31.79 -29.77
C PHE A 504 -13.74 33.21 -29.52
N LYS A 505 -14.60 33.36 -28.50
CA LYS A 505 -15.01 34.68 -27.94
C LYS A 505 -14.36 34.82 -26.58
N HIS A 506 -13.76 36.01 -26.32
CA HIS A 506 -12.99 36.27 -25.11
C HIS A 506 -13.78 37.11 -24.10
N TYR A 507 -13.55 36.86 -22.82
CA TYR A 507 -14.08 37.62 -21.69
C TYR A 507 -12.92 37.90 -20.72
N HIS A 508 -12.71 39.18 -20.38
CA HIS A 508 -11.61 39.64 -19.54
C HIS A 508 -12.12 40.49 -18.40
N PHE A 509 -11.41 40.46 -17.30
CA PHE A 509 -11.60 41.41 -16.20
C PHE A 509 -11.30 42.83 -16.69
N ASN A 510 -12.19 43.74 -16.33
CA ASN A 510 -12.01 45.17 -16.59
C ASN A 510 -12.37 45.95 -15.30
N ALA A 511 -11.37 46.57 -14.67
CA ALA A 511 -11.55 47.34 -13.45
C ALA A 511 -12.53 48.52 -13.56
N ASN A 512 -12.73 49.03 -14.79
CA ASN A 512 -13.65 50.12 -15.07
C ASN A 512 -15.08 49.67 -15.42
N ASP A 513 -15.29 48.34 -15.53
CA ASP A 513 -16.62 47.75 -15.79
C ASP A 513 -16.99 46.76 -14.72
N PRO A 514 -17.82 47.18 -13.73
CA PRO A 514 -18.25 46.28 -12.62
C PRO A 514 -19.14 45.13 -13.08
N LYS A 515 -19.52 45.08 -14.34
CA LYS A 515 -20.28 43.99 -14.98
C LYS A 515 -19.40 43.05 -15.78
N SER A 516 -18.07 43.26 -15.82
CA SER A 516 -17.13 42.30 -16.34
C SER A 516 -16.96 41.12 -15.40
N ILE A 517 -16.31 40.05 -15.85
CA ILE A 517 -15.86 38.96 -14.95
C ILE A 517 -14.93 39.52 -13.87
N SER A 518 -15.02 39.02 -12.63
CA SER A 518 -14.35 39.60 -11.45
C SER A 518 -12.82 39.36 -11.40
N SER A 519 -12.31 38.39 -12.17
CA SER A 519 -10.88 38.08 -12.25
C SER A 519 -10.54 37.45 -13.60
N ASN A 520 -9.28 37.60 -14.06
CA ASN A 520 -8.73 36.84 -15.18
C ASN A 520 -8.22 35.43 -14.79
N ARG A 521 -8.30 35.07 -13.51
CA ARG A 521 -7.90 33.76 -12.98
C ARG A 521 -9.13 33.00 -12.57
N ILE A 522 -9.67 32.17 -13.48
CA ILE A 522 -10.86 31.35 -13.25
C ILE A 522 -10.39 29.94 -12.90
N TYR A 523 -10.77 29.46 -11.72
CA TYR A 523 -10.44 28.12 -11.25
C TYR A 523 -11.44 27.07 -11.70
N VAL A 524 -12.74 27.39 -11.68
CA VAL A 524 -13.79 26.43 -12.00
C VAL A 524 -14.89 27.09 -12.82
N ILE A 525 -15.47 26.31 -13.75
CA ILE A 525 -16.62 26.69 -14.55
C ILE A 525 -17.72 25.64 -14.31
N TYR A 526 -18.93 26.08 -13.98
CA TYR A 526 -20.02 25.17 -13.64
C TYR A 526 -21.32 25.60 -14.34
N GLU A 527 -22.02 24.65 -14.99
CA GLU A 527 -23.39 24.86 -15.49
C GLU A 527 -24.36 24.17 -14.55
N ASP A 528 -25.21 24.96 -13.85
CA ASP A 528 -26.19 24.42 -12.92
C ASP A 528 -27.36 23.71 -13.61
N LYS A 529 -28.23 23.04 -12.85
CA LYS A 529 -29.38 22.29 -13.39
C LYS A 529 -30.36 23.18 -14.15
N GLN A 530 -30.40 24.48 -13.89
CA GLN A 530 -31.21 25.49 -14.59
C GLN A 530 -30.54 26.02 -15.87
N GLY A 531 -29.27 25.67 -16.11
CA GLY A 531 -28.50 26.15 -17.27
C GLY A 531 -27.76 27.47 -17.04
N ASN A 532 -27.71 27.96 -15.81
CA ASN A 532 -26.92 29.13 -15.48
C ASN A 532 -25.43 28.77 -15.44
N LEU A 533 -24.57 29.69 -15.90
CA LEU A 533 -23.12 29.53 -15.86
C LEU A 533 -22.51 30.26 -14.68
N TRP A 534 -21.79 29.54 -13.85
CA TRP A 534 -21.08 30.02 -12.69
C TRP A 534 -19.59 29.88 -12.87
N PHE A 535 -18.84 30.85 -12.37
CA PHE A 535 -17.38 30.86 -12.47
C PHE A 535 -16.79 31.15 -11.10
N GLY A 536 -16.01 30.20 -10.60
CA GLY A 536 -15.21 30.38 -9.38
C GLY A 536 -13.86 30.93 -9.76
N THR A 537 -13.45 32.01 -9.11
CA THR A 537 -12.21 32.73 -9.42
C THR A 537 -11.18 32.58 -8.31
N ALA A 538 -9.92 32.94 -8.60
CA ALA A 538 -8.83 32.89 -7.63
C ALA A 538 -8.91 33.99 -6.56
N GLU A 539 -9.48 35.18 -6.91
CA GLU A 539 -9.41 36.36 -6.06
C GLU A 539 -10.63 37.30 -6.20
N GLY A 540 -11.54 36.98 -7.11
CA GLY A 540 -12.74 37.77 -7.37
C GLY A 540 -14.04 37.19 -6.82
N GLY A 541 -14.00 36.04 -6.17
CA GLY A 541 -15.16 35.34 -5.65
C GLY A 541 -15.89 34.49 -6.67
N LEU A 542 -17.22 34.53 -6.66
CA LEU A 542 -18.10 33.75 -7.52
C LEU A 542 -18.82 34.65 -8.51
N ASP A 543 -18.78 34.34 -9.80
CA ASP A 543 -19.45 35.06 -10.86
C ASP A 543 -20.59 34.27 -11.48
N LEU A 544 -21.70 34.92 -11.78
CA LEU A 544 -22.82 34.40 -12.54
C LEU A 544 -22.96 35.16 -13.86
N LEU A 545 -22.88 34.45 -15.00
CA LEU A 545 -23.06 35.02 -16.32
C LEU A 545 -24.54 35.28 -16.66
N ASN A 546 -24.90 36.50 -16.99
CA ASN A 546 -26.12 36.80 -17.66
C ASN A 546 -25.92 36.62 -19.18
N ARG A 547 -26.44 35.51 -19.72
CA ARG A 547 -26.26 35.14 -21.13
C ARG A 547 -26.96 36.09 -22.13
N SER A 548 -27.97 36.88 -21.69
CA SER A 548 -28.71 37.76 -22.59
C SER A 548 -27.95 39.02 -23.00
N ASN A 549 -27.11 39.52 -22.10
CA ASN A 549 -26.34 40.75 -22.33
C ASN A 549 -24.82 40.58 -22.13
N ASN A 550 -24.36 39.36 -21.84
CA ASN A 550 -22.95 39.01 -21.58
C ASN A 550 -22.33 39.81 -20.42
N THR A 551 -23.08 40.08 -19.37
CA THR A 551 -22.59 40.71 -18.14
C THR A 551 -22.49 39.69 -17.00
N PHE A 552 -21.72 40.03 -15.96
CA PHE A 552 -21.55 39.18 -14.79
C PHE A 552 -22.15 39.80 -13.54
N THR A 553 -22.69 38.98 -12.67
CA THR A 553 -23.06 39.32 -11.30
C THR A 553 -22.04 38.69 -10.37
N ASN A 554 -21.39 39.49 -9.54
CA ASN A 554 -20.27 39.06 -8.68
C ASN A 554 -20.73 38.90 -7.24
N TYR A 555 -20.28 37.85 -6.60
CA TYR A 555 -20.43 37.51 -5.16
C TYR A 555 -19.04 37.47 -4.55
N GLN A 556 -18.72 38.46 -3.71
CA GLN A 556 -17.41 38.60 -3.09
C GLN A 556 -17.48 38.47 -1.58
N HIS A 557 -16.37 38.07 -0.97
CA HIS A 557 -16.22 38.03 0.46
C HIS A 557 -16.31 39.44 1.07
N ASN A 558 -17.06 39.53 2.18
CA ASN A 558 -17.21 40.77 2.95
C ASN A 558 -17.38 40.41 4.43
N GLU A 559 -16.45 40.84 5.26
CA GLU A 559 -16.45 40.56 6.71
C GLU A 559 -17.65 41.17 7.46
N LYS A 560 -18.29 42.19 6.92
CA LYS A 560 -19.37 42.93 7.56
C LYS A 560 -20.78 42.40 7.24
N THR A 561 -20.88 41.51 6.25
CA THR A 561 -22.18 40.98 5.77
C THR A 561 -22.12 39.47 5.61
N ASN A 562 -23.27 38.80 5.56
CA ASN A 562 -23.34 37.42 5.15
C ASN A 562 -22.89 37.30 3.69
N SER A 563 -21.78 36.66 3.45
CA SER A 563 -21.13 36.54 2.15
C SER A 563 -20.39 35.21 2.00
N ILE A 564 -19.84 34.93 0.83
CA ILE A 564 -18.94 33.81 0.59
C ILE A 564 -17.73 33.89 1.55
N SER A 565 -17.25 32.75 2.01
CA SER A 565 -16.16 32.66 3.02
C SER A 565 -14.81 33.12 2.50
N SER A 566 -14.56 33.06 1.17
CA SER A 566 -13.32 33.50 0.52
C SER A 566 -13.59 33.96 -0.91
N ASN A 567 -12.77 34.91 -1.40
CA ASN A 567 -12.75 35.27 -2.80
C ASN A 567 -12.06 34.22 -3.70
N SER A 568 -11.51 33.16 -3.14
CA SER A 568 -10.90 32.07 -3.88
C SER A 568 -11.83 30.85 -3.86
N VAL A 569 -12.50 30.59 -5.00
CA VAL A 569 -13.45 29.47 -5.18
C VAL A 569 -12.81 28.38 -6.03
N THR A 570 -12.55 27.23 -5.43
CA THR A 570 -11.80 26.13 -6.05
C THR A 570 -12.69 25.08 -6.73
N ASP A 571 -13.93 24.86 -6.23
CA ASP A 571 -14.88 23.94 -6.86
C ASP A 571 -16.33 24.40 -6.61
N ILE A 572 -17.23 24.03 -7.51
CA ILE A 572 -18.66 24.29 -7.44
C ILE A 572 -19.41 23.00 -7.65
N PHE A 573 -20.37 22.69 -6.77
CA PHE A 573 -21.11 21.45 -6.85
C PHE A 573 -22.58 21.63 -6.48
N GLU A 574 -23.50 21.15 -7.32
CA GLU A 574 -24.93 21.08 -7.00
C GLU A 574 -25.33 19.64 -6.69
N ASP A 575 -25.72 19.37 -5.45
CA ASP A 575 -26.09 18.03 -5.01
C ASP A 575 -27.45 17.55 -5.58
N ASN A 576 -27.79 16.29 -5.31
CA ASN A 576 -29.03 15.69 -5.81
C ASN A 576 -30.32 16.33 -5.25
N LYS A 577 -30.23 17.11 -4.15
CA LYS A 577 -31.33 17.90 -3.57
C LYS A 577 -31.38 19.34 -4.08
N GLY A 578 -30.44 19.72 -4.97
CA GLY A 578 -30.36 21.06 -5.53
C GLY A 578 -29.69 22.08 -4.61
N ARG A 579 -29.00 21.64 -3.54
CA ARG A 579 -28.18 22.52 -2.70
C ARG A 579 -26.88 22.84 -3.44
N PHE A 580 -26.48 24.11 -3.39
CA PHE A 580 -25.35 24.65 -4.14
C PHE A 580 -24.17 24.87 -3.21
N TRP A 581 -23.13 24.05 -3.39
CA TRP A 581 -21.96 23.99 -2.55
C TRP A 581 -20.77 24.64 -3.24
N LEU A 582 -19.99 25.40 -2.49
CA LEU A 582 -18.76 26.04 -2.97
C LEU A 582 -17.58 25.57 -2.10
N ALA A 583 -16.54 25.08 -2.74
CA ALA A 583 -15.25 24.86 -2.10
C ALA A 583 -14.46 26.16 -2.15
N THR A 584 -13.91 26.59 -1.03
CA THR A 584 -13.11 27.81 -0.95
C THR A 584 -11.80 27.58 -0.20
N LEU A 585 -10.91 28.55 -0.18
CA LEU A 585 -9.70 28.50 0.65
C LEU A 585 -9.94 28.86 2.12
N SER A 586 -11.19 29.16 2.51
CA SER A 586 -11.56 29.52 3.90
C SER A 586 -12.80 28.78 4.40
N GLY A 587 -13.19 27.68 3.75
CA GLY A 587 -14.30 26.84 4.17
C GLY A 587 -15.08 26.20 3.02
N LEU A 588 -16.08 25.42 3.43
CA LEU A 588 -17.12 24.88 2.57
C LEU A 588 -18.36 25.73 2.73
N ASP A 589 -18.86 26.35 1.66
CA ASP A 589 -20.02 27.20 1.70
C ASP A 589 -21.24 26.52 1.09
N LEU A 590 -22.38 26.57 1.78
CA LEU A 590 -23.68 26.29 1.21
C LEU A 590 -24.33 27.61 0.81
N PHE A 591 -24.54 27.82 -0.49
CA PHE A 591 -25.13 29.02 -1.05
C PHE A 591 -26.60 28.83 -1.40
N ASP A 592 -27.47 29.52 -0.70
CA ASP A 592 -28.91 29.64 -1.07
C ASP A 592 -29.04 30.70 -2.18
N ARG A 593 -29.21 30.24 -3.42
CA ARG A 593 -29.31 31.12 -4.61
C ARG A 593 -30.56 32.00 -4.60
N LYS A 594 -31.63 31.65 -3.85
CA LYS A 594 -32.87 32.43 -3.75
C LYS A 594 -32.74 33.59 -2.77
N THR A 595 -32.26 33.29 -1.58
CA THR A 595 -32.11 34.29 -0.49
C THR A 595 -30.76 35.00 -0.56
N LYS A 596 -29.82 34.49 -1.36
CA LYS A 596 -28.39 34.91 -1.46
C LYS A 596 -27.63 34.75 -0.14
N HIS A 597 -28.07 33.82 0.71
CA HIS A 597 -27.45 33.55 2.00
C HIS A 597 -26.40 32.46 1.90
N PHE A 598 -25.30 32.64 2.63
CA PHE A 598 -24.20 31.66 2.74
C PHE A 598 -24.17 31.05 4.14
N THR A 599 -24.10 29.74 4.23
CA THR A 599 -23.78 28.98 5.45
C THR A 599 -22.39 28.40 5.31
N VAL A 600 -21.49 28.76 6.21
CA VAL A 600 -20.06 28.43 6.13
C VAL A 600 -19.74 27.28 7.10
N TYR A 601 -19.00 26.27 6.63
CA TYR A 601 -18.46 25.17 7.42
C TYR A 601 -16.94 25.23 7.40
N THR A 602 -16.33 25.14 8.59
CA THR A 602 -14.88 25.26 8.82
C THR A 602 -14.38 24.13 9.72
N LYS A 603 -13.16 24.21 10.19
CA LYS A 603 -12.64 23.35 11.24
C LYS A 603 -13.49 23.35 12.51
N LYS A 604 -14.16 24.46 12.81
CA LYS A 604 -15.04 24.58 13.99
C LYS A 604 -16.24 23.64 13.92
N GLU A 605 -16.74 23.40 12.71
CA GLU A 605 -17.86 22.51 12.44
C GLU A 605 -17.43 21.06 12.25
N GLY A 606 -16.11 20.77 12.07
CA GLY A 606 -15.56 19.41 12.00
C GLY A 606 -14.79 19.07 10.73
N LEU A 607 -14.49 20.02 9.86
CA LEU A 607 -13.57 19.81 8.74
C LEU A 607 -12.12 19.68 9.25
N PRO A 608 -11.25 18.90 8.57
CA PRO A 608 -9.84 18.79 8.96
C PRO A 608 -9.03 20.02 8.57
N SER A 609 -9.52 20.77 7.57
CA SER A 609 -8.90 22.00 7.06
C SER A 609 -9.97 22.96 6.53
N ASP A 610 -9.66 24.25 6.57
CA ASP A 610 -10.47 25.29 5.94
C ASP A 610 -10.18 25.43 4.42
N ILE A 611 -9.07 24.86 3.93
CA ILE A 611 -8.71 24.85 2.51
C ILE A 611 -9.38 23.65 1.84
N ILE A 612 -10.43 23.90 1.06
CA ILE A 612 -11.21 22.88 0.38
C ILE A 612 -10.87 22.88 -1.12
N TYR A 613 -10.70 21.71 -1.72
CA TYR A 613 -10.26 21.59 -3.11
C TYR A 613 -11.32 21.06 -4.07
N ALA A 614 -12.06 20.00 -3.68
CA ALA A 614 -13.09 19.40 -4.53
C ALA A 614 -14.24 18.80 -3.71
N ILE A 615 -15.45 18.80 -4.30
CA ILE A 615 -16.67 18.26 -3.70
C ILE A 615 -17.30 17.27 -4.67
N ARG A 616 -17.56 16.04 -4.23
CA ARG A 616 -18.30 15.03 -5.02
C ARG A 616 -19.36 14.37 -4.14
N GLN A 617 -20.46 13.94 -4.75
CA GLN A 617 -21.53 13.25 -4.02
C GLN A 617 -21.50 11.76 -4.30
N GLY A 618 -21.53 10.93 -3.23
CA GLY A 618 -21.68 9.49 -3.31
C GLY A 618 -23.14 9.04 -3.45
N ASN A 619 -23.33 7.79 -3.85
CA ASN A 619 -24.66 7.18 -4.10
C ASN A 619 -25.60 7.24 -2.88
N LEU A 620 -25.07 7.39 -1.66
CA LEU A 620 -25.83 7.51 -0.42
C LEU A 620 -26.18 8.98 -0.04
N GLY A 621 -25.99 9.93 -0.97
CA GLY A 621 -26.27 11.33 -0.76
C GLY A 621 -25.28 12.10 0.12
N LYS A 622 -24.24 11.44 0.63
CA LYS A 622 -23.15 12.04 1.39
C LYS A 622 -22.17 12.77 0.47
N LEU A 623 -21.63 13.88 0.92
CA LEU A 623 -20.57 14.59 0.20
C LEU A 623 -19.19 14.04 0.60
N TRP A 624 -18.32 13.94 -0.38
CA TRP A 624 -16.90 13.65 -0.22
C TRP A 624 -16.12 14.88 -0.62
N ILE A 625 -15.31 15.36 0.30
CA ILE A 625 -14.67 16.67 0.24
C ILE A 625 -13.18 16.47 0.43
N SER A 626 -12.37 16.84 -0.55
CA SER A 626 -10.91 16.83 -0.44
C SER A 626 -10.37 18.18 0.03
N SER A 627 -9.31 18.13 0.81
CA SER A 627 -8.68 19.30 1.43
C SER A 627 -7.14 19.12 1.48
N ASN A 628 -6.43 20.05 2.10
CA ASN A 628 -5.02 19.87 2.46
C ASN A 628 -4.83 19.18 3.83
N GLY A 629 -5.90 18.68 4.43
CA GLY A 629 -5.92 17.91 5.69
C GLY A 629 -6.57 16.54 5.53
N GLY A 630 -6.64 15.99 4.32
CA GLY A 630 -7.22 14.70 4.03
C GLY A 630 -8.56 14.76 3.30
N LEU A 631 -9.31 13.65 3.39
CA LEU A 631 -10.62 13.46 2.77
C LEU A 631 -11.71 13.40 3.83
N THR A 632 -12.81 14.14 3.60
CA THR A 632 -13.94 14.20 4.53
C THR A 632 -15.19 13.61 3.90
N ARG A 633 -15.89 12.73 4.60
CA ARG A 633 -17.26 12.34 4.32
C ARG A 633 -18.20 13.20 5.15
N PHE A 634 -18.94 14.09 4.51
CA PHE A 634 -19.92 14.97 5.15
C PHE A 634 -21.34 14.47 4.92
N ASN A 635 -22.11 14.40 5.98
CA ASN A 635 -23.55 14.13 5.92
C ASN A 635 -24.33 15.44 6.15
N PRO A 636 -24.83 16.08 5.09
CA PRO A 636 -25.52 17.35 5.20
C PRO A 636 -26.87 17.28 5.97
N GLU A 637 -27.47 16.09 6.06
CA GLU A 637 -28.74 15.89 6.77
C GLU A 637 -28.55 15.84 8.29
N ALA A 638 -27.49 15.16 8.72
CA ALA A 638 -27.18 15.02 10.14
C ALA A 638 -26.17 16.05 10.64
N ASN A 639 -25.64 16.88 9.75
CA ASN A 639 -24.54 17.82 9.98
C ASN A 639 -23.33 17.17 10.67
N THR A 640 -22.87 16.00 10.14
CA THR A 640 -21.78 15.23 10.73
C THR A 640 -20.65 15.02 9.73
N PHE A 641 -19.42 15.12 10.24
CA PHE A 641 -18.18 14.97 9.47
C PHE A 641 -17.46 13.69 9.92
N THR A 642 -16.86 12.99 8.95
CA THR A 642 -15.95 11.86 9.19
C THR A 642 -14.70 12.09 8.36
N ASN A 643 -13.56 12.29 9.03
CA ASN A 643 -12.32 12.63 8.38
C ASN A 643 -11.43 11.38 8.23
N TYR A 644 -10.73 11.29 7.10
CA TYR A 644 -9.80 10.23 6.73
C TYR A 644 -8.44 10.85 6.40
N THR A 645 -7.36 10.14 6.76
CA THR A 645 -5.97 10.58 6.59
C THR A 645 -5.13 9.47 5.94
N THR A 646 -3.82 9.68 5.83
CA THR A 646 -2.86 8.64 5.40
C THR A 646 -2.95 7.38 6.26
N GLU A 647 -3.31 7.48 7.53
CA GLU A 647 -3.50 6.32 8.40
C GLU A 647 -4.69 5.43 8.01
N ASP A 648 -5.66 6.00 7.28
CA ASP A 648 -6.80 5.28 6.73
C ASP A 648 -6.52 4.73 5.31
N GLY A 649 -5.30 4.97 4.75
CA GLY A 649 -4.84 4.51 3.43
C GLY A 649 -4.99 5.54 2.30
N LEU A 650 -5.05 6.84 2.62
CA LEU A 650 -5.03 7.87 1.59
C LEU A 650 -3.61 8.04 1.00
N GLN A 651 -3.56 8.58 -0.24
CA GLN A 651 -2.31 8.86 -0.95
C GLN A 651 -1.42 9.89 -0.24
N GLY A 652 -2.01 10.72 0.59
CA GLY A 652 -1.43 11.82 1.34
C GLY A 652 -2.56 12.61 1.98
N ASP A 653 -2.22 13.56 2.84
CA ASP A 653 -3.20 14.47 3.43
C ASP A 653 -3.52 15.64 2.50
N GLU A 654 -2.59 15.97 1.57
CA GLU A 654 -2.77 17.02 0.56
C GLU A 654 -3.34 16.46 -0.75
N PHE A 655 -4.53 16.92 -1.11
CA PHE A 655 -5.16 16.69 -2.41
C PHE A 655 -4.98 17.89 -3.34
N LYS A 656 -5.49 17.81 -4.58
CA LYS A 656 -5.37 18.91 -5.57
C LYS A 656 -6.73 19.42 -6.02
N PRO A 657 -6.83 20.72 -6.34
CA PRO A 657 -8.04 21.29 -6.92
C PRO A 657 -8.47 20.51 -8.17
N HIS A 658 -9.77 20.29 -8.34
CA HIS A 658 -10.39 19.53 -9.45
C HIS A 658 -10.04 18.04 -9.53
N SER A 659 -9.01 17.58 -8.82
CA SER A 659 -8.56 16.19 -8.88
C SER A 659 -9.53 15.24 -8.15
N ALA A 660 -10.78 15.21 -8.62
CA ALA A 660 -11.83 14.36 -8.07
C ALA A 660 -12.87 13.97 -9.11
N LEU A 661 -13.29 12.69 -9.10
CA LEU A 661 -14.33 12.14 -9.98
C LEU A 661 -15.23 11.19 -9.20
N ALA A 662 -16.55 11.30 -9.41
CA ALA A 662 -17.52 10.26 -9.10
C ALA A 662 -17.87 9.56 -10.42
N SER A 663 -17.45 8.31 -10.58
CA SER A 663 -17.67 7.55 -11.81
C SER A 663 -19.06 6.92 -11.88
N ARG A 664 -19.48 6.52 -13.07
CA ARG A 664 -20.80 5.96 -13.31
C ARG A 664 -21.05 4.62 -12.61
N ASP A 665 -20.00 3.84 -12.35
CA ASP A 665 -20.05 2.60 -11.56
C ASP A 665 -20.18 2.84 -10.05
N GLY A 666 -20.18 4.11 -9.62
CA GLY A 666 -20.34 4.54 -8.23
C GLY A 666 -19.05 4.58 -7.43
N ASN A 667 -17.89 4.33 -8.04
CA ASN A 667 -16.60 4.53 -7.41
C ASN A 667 -16.21 6.02 -7.41
N MET A 668 -15.36 6.39 -6.46
CA MET A 668 -14.78 7.72 -6.36
C MET A 668 -13.29 7.69 -6.54
N TYR A 669 -12.77 8.71 -7.21
CA TYR A 669 -11.36 8.94 -7.49
C TYR A 669 -10.96 10.28 -6.90
N PHE A 670 -9.88 10.31 -6.12
CA PHE A 670 -9.32 11.55 -5.56
C PHE A 670 -7.80 11.53 -5.70
N GLY A 671 -7.26 12.54 -6.36
CA GLY A 671 -5.84 12.67 -6.69
C GLY A 671 -5.12 13.71 -5.85
N GLY A 672 -3.83 13.49 -5.64
CA GLY A 672 -2.95 14.35 -4.87
C GLY A 672 -1.52 14.34 -5.42
N ILE A 673 -0.55 14.56 -4.51
CA ILE A 673 0.88 14.63 -4.86
C ILE A 673 1.56 13.25 -4.89
N ASN A 674 0.94 12.22 -4.30
CA ASN A 674 1.49 10.87 -4.17
C ASN A 674 0.61 9.82 -4.87
N GLY A 675 0.01 10.16 -6.01
CA GLY A 675 -0.91 9.29 -6.74
C GLY A 675 -2.38 9.62 -6.49
N PHE A 676 -3.25 8.62 -6.54
CA PHE A 676 -4.68 8.80 -6.33
C PHE A 676 -5.33 7.61 -5.62
N ASN A 677 -6.40 7.88 -4.89
CA ASN A 677 -7.22 6.85 -4.26
C ASN A 677 -8.48 6.56 -5.06
N VAL A 678 -8.86 5.28 -5.08
CA VAL A 678 -10.15 4.79 -5.60
C VAL A 678 -10.89 4.06 -4.50
N PHE A 679 -12.17 4.34 -4.34
CA PHE A 679 -13.01 3.66 -3.34
C PHE A 679 -14.50 3.67 -3.70
N SER A 680 -15.21 2.68 -3.17
CA SER A 680 -16.68 2.67 -3.21
C SER A 680 -17.23 3.34 -1.94
N PRO A 681 -17.97 4.46 -2.03
CA PRO A 681 -18.51 5.16 -0.87
C PRO A 681 -19.36 4.29 0.07
N ALA A 682 -20.02 3.27 -0.48
CA ALA A 682 -20.86 2.34 0.27
C ALA A 682 -20.04 1.37 1.15
N LYS A 683 -18.78 1.12 0.79
CA LYS A 683 -17.89 0.17 1.48
C LYS A 683 -16.95 0.84 2.50
N VAL A 684 -16.89 2.18 2.52
CA VAL A 684 -16.01 2.89 3.45
C VAL A 684 -16.58 2.84 4.86
N LEU A 685 -15.95 2.04 5.71
CA LEU A 685 -16.21 1.96 7.14
C LEU A 685 -15.08 2.66 7.90
N LYS A 686 -15.38 3.56 8.81
CA LYS A 686 -14.41 4.01 9.81
C LYS A 686 -14.56 3.10 11.02
N VAL A 687 -13.62 2.19 11.20
CA VAL A 687 -13.50 1.40 12.43
C VAL A 687 -13.07 2.37 13.53
N ALA A 688 -13.82 2.47 14.62
CA ALA A 688 -13.36 3.21 15.78
C ALA A 688 -12.05 2.56 16.25
N LYS A 689 -10.93 3.30 16.17
CA LYS A 689 -9.69 2.87 16.77
C LYS A 689 -9.93 2.82 18.28
N CYS A 690 -10.10 1.63 18.86
CA CYS A 690 -9.92 1.45 20.28
C CYS A 690 -8.45 1.72 20.57
N SER A 691 -8.12 2.90 21.07
CA SER A 691 -6.85 3.09 21.76
C SER A 691 -6.81 2.03 22.87
N PRO A 692 -5.78 1.18 22.94
CA PRO A 692 -5.60 0.37 24.11
C PRO A 692 -5.34 1.34 25.28
N PHE A 693 -6.33 1.50 26.15
CA PHE A 693 -6.12 2.13 27.45
C PHE A 693 -5.20 1.20 28.24
N PHE A 694 -3.92 1.41 28.12
CA PHE A 694 -2.96 0.87 29.08
C PHE A 694 -3.08 1.72 30.36
N LEU A 695 -3.80 1.18 31.36
CA LEU A 695 -3.61 1.60 32.74
C LEU A 695 -2.13 1.41 33.08
N GLN A 696 -1.34 2.48 33.06
CA GLN A 696 -0.06 2.47 33.74
C GLN A 696 -0.33 2.21 35.24
N PRO A 697 0.26 1.20 35.86
CA PRO A 697 0.28 1.12 37.30
C PRO A 697 1.11 2.30 37.80
N TYR A 698 0.44 3.29 38.37
CA TYR A 698 1.12 4.29 39.19
C TYR A 698 1.81 3.56 40.36
N ILE A 699 3.10 3.41 40.29
CA ILE A 699 3.93 3.08 41.47
C ILE A 699 3.93 4.34 42.34
N ILE A 700 3.01 4.38 43.29
CA ILE A 700 3.10 5.32 44.42
C ILE A 700 4.27 4.85 45.28
N SER A 701 5.43 5.45 45.11
CA SER A 701 6.50 5.32 46.08
C SER A 701 6.10 6.10 47.36
N LEU A 702 5.59 5.39 48.32
CA LEU A 702 5.47 5.90 49.70
C LEU A 702 6.91 6.05 50.28
N ASN A 703 7.44 7.23 50.20
CA ASN A 703 8.59 7.62 50.99
C ASN A 703 8.14 7.75 52.47
N ILE A 704 8.32 6.67 53.24
CA ILE A 704 8.22 6.74 54.68
C ILE A 704 9.58 7.28 55.15
N PHE A 705 9.64 8.55 55.56
CA PHE A 705 10.73 9.08 56.36
C PHE A 705 10.51 8.60 57.80
N PRO A 706 11.52 8.03 58.50
CA PRO A 706 11.47 7.92 59.93
C PRO A 706 11.87 9.29 60.54
N GLU A 707 10.98 9.83 61.35
CA GLU A 707 11.31 10.93 62.26
C GLU A 707 12.10 10.37 63.44
N ALA A 708 13.04 11.24 63.89
CA ALA A 708 13.84 11.35 65.08
C ALA A 708 15.20 10.68 65.13
#